data_e40d0cabf1088c66a2b044e5e8903311
#
_entry.id   e40d0cabf1088c66a2b044e5e8903311
#
_cell.length_a   1.000
_cell.length_b   1.000
_cell.length_c   1.000
_cell.angle_alpha   90.00
_cell.angle_beta   90.00
_cell.angle_gamma   90.00
#
_symmetry.space_group_name_H-M   'P 1'
#
loop_
_entity.id
_entity.type
_entity.pdbx_description
1 polymer ?
#
loop_
_entity_poly.entity_id
_entity_poly.type
_entity_poly.pdbx_seq_one_letter_code
_entity_poly.pdbx_strand_id
1 'polypeptide(L)'
;MTLYIILFFIALCTGMALSVYTFGTGGKRKHIFQNIYFSVEDTDGVGVLYTKTGEYSAVLKIENPVQKYSADIDSYYDFTHLFSALAQTLGEGYALHKQDIFVRKQFANEPEHNQEFLSASYFRYFNGRPYTDSLCYLTITQEAKKSRLFSYDSKKWRDFLVKIYKVRDLLRDSGVQVKFLNKAEASEYVDRYFAMNFKDRMISMTNVKADDETVSMGDKRCKVYSLVDVDCAALPSLIRPYTNIEVNNTEMPVDLVSVVDNIPNAETVVYNQIIFLPSQKRELALLDKKKNRHASIPNPSNQMAVEDIKQVQDVIARESKLLVYTHFNMVVGVPADTDLQKCTNHLENAFGRMGIHISKRAYNQLELFVSSFPGNCYSLNEEYDRFLTLSDAAVCLMYKERVQHSEETPLKVYYTDRQGVPVAIDITGKEGKNKLTDNSNFFCLGPSGSGKSFHMNSVVRQLHEQGTDVVMVDTGNSYEGLCEYFGGKYISYTEERPITMNPFRINREEMNVEKTGFLKNLVLLIWKGTQGTVTKTEDRLIEHVITEYYDAYFNGFESFTPQQREDLRKSLVIDDRNSSEKRHESERERAARIEGIIDEIEGRRKELKVEELSFNSFYEYSVQRIPDICEENRITGIDLSTYRYMMKDFYLGGNHEKTLNENMDSSLFDETFVVFEIDSIKAVSYTHLRAHE
;
A
#
# COMPACT_ATOMS: atom_id res chain seq x y z
N MET A 1 5.83 -89.46 -14.01
CA MET A 1 5.42 -88.43 -15.03
C MET A 1 4.15 -87.67 -14.62
N THR A 2 3.08 -88.36 -14.32
CA THR A 2 1.79 -87.69 -13.88
C THR A 2 1.92 -86.83 -12.65
N LEU A 3 2.73 -87.21 -11.66
CA LEU A 3 2.89 -86.41 -10.42
C LEU A 3 3.62 -85.11 -10.70
N TYR A 4 4.59 -85.08 -11.62
CA TYR A 4 5.29 -83.85 -11.99
C TYR A 4 4.40 -82.90 -12.81
N ILE A 5 3.48 -83.39 -13.63
CA ILE A 5 2.54 -82.62 -14.38
C ILE A 5 1.52 -81.97 -13.44
N ILE A 6 1.06 -82.67 -12.42
CA ILE A 6 0.16 -82.18 -11.39
C ILE A 6 0.84 -81.11 -10.56
N LEU A 7 2.09 -81.29 -10.13
CA LEU A 7 2.86 -80.29 -9.39
C LEU A 7 3.12 -79.01 -10.23
N PHE A 8 3.42 -79.20 -11.52
CA PHE A 8 3.59 -78.09 -12.45
C PHE A 8 2.29 -77.26 -12.61
N PHE A 9 1.15 -77.98 -12.76
CA PHE A 9 -0.13 -77.30 -12.84
C PHE A 9 -0.53 -76.58 -11.54
N ILE A 10 -0.23 -77.19 -10.39
CA ILE A 10 -0.44 -76.52 -9.08
C ILE A 10 0.45 -75.29 -8.94
N ALA A 11 1.73 -75.38 -9.32
CA ALA A 11 2.65 -74.25 -9.30
C ALA A 11 2.22 -73.11 -10.26
N LEU A 12 1.71 -73.46 -11.45
CA LEU A 12 1.20 -72.50 -12.42
C LEU A 12 -0.07 -71.82 -11.94
N CYS A 13 -1.02 -72.58 -11.36
CA CYS A 13 -2.26 -72.04 -10.80
C CYS A 13 -1.99 -71.17 -9.58
N THR A 14 -1.07 -71.58 -8.70
CA THR A 14 -0.66 -70.74 -7.55
C THR A 14 0.10 -69.50 -8.00
N GLY A 15 0.94 -69.55 -9.02
CA GLY A 15 1.61 -68.41 -9.62
C GLY A 15 0.61 -67.44 -10.27
N MET A 16 -0.36 -67.98 -11.03
CA MET A 16 -1.47 -67.15 -11.57
C MET A 16 -2.34 -66.56 -10.47
N ALA A 17 -2.69 -67.30 -9.44
CA ALA A 17 -3.49 -66.77 -8.32
C ALA A 17 -2.73 -65.71 -7.53
N LEU A 18 -1.41 -65.87 -7.32
CA LEU A 18 -0.56 -64.83 -6.74
C LEU A 18 -0.44 -63.61 -7.63
N SER A 19 -0.31 -63.82 -8.95
CA SER A 19 -0.27 -62.74 -9.95
C SER A 19 -1.59 -61.97 -9.98
N VAL A 20 -2.74 -62.65 -10.01
CA VAL A 20 -4.07 -62.01 -9.91
C VAL A 20 -4.26 -61.35 -8.55
N TYR A 21 -3.77 -61.91 -7.46
CA TYR A 21 -3.84 -61.28 -6.13
C TYR A 21 -2.91 -60.08 -6.02
N THR A 22 -1.72 -60.10 -6.59
CA THR A 22 -0.76 -58.99 -6.57
C THR A 22 -1.08 -57.90 -7.59
N PHE A 23 -1.59 -58.27 -8.76
CA PHE A 23 -1.96 -57.32 -9.83
C PHE A 23 -3.44 -57.05 -9.95
N GLY A 24 -4.33 -57.93 -9.46
CA GLY A 24 -5.79 -57.83 -9.55
C GLY A 24 -6.49 -57.31 -8.31
N THR A 25 -5.84 -57.38 -7.12
CA THR A 25 -6.26 -56.50 -6.03
C THR A 25 -5.88 -55.09 -6.42
N GLY A 26 -6.83 -54.39 -6.98
CA GLY A 26 -6.65 -53.03 -7.48
C GLY A 26 -5.77 -52.25 -6.52
N GLY A 27 -4.55 -51.96 -6.97
CA GLY A 27 -3.56 -51.31 -6.15
C GLY A 27 -4.22 -50.17 -5.40
N LYS A 28 -4.13 -50.17 -4.09
CA LYS A 28 -4.62 -49.02 -3.30
C LYS A 28 -4.16 -47.79 -4.05
N ARG A 29 -5.11 -47.05 -4.66
CA ARG A 29 -4.82 -45.84 -5.42
C ARG A 29 -4.07 -44.96 -4.46
N LYS A 30 -2.73 -44.89 -4.60
CA LYS A 30 -1.91 -44.06 -3.75
C LYS A 30 -2.17 -42.63 -4.15
N HIS A 31 -2.62 -41.81 -3.21
CA HIS A 31 -2.70 -40.39 -3.42
C HIS A 31 -1.33 -39.84 -3.80
N ILE A 32 -1.22 -38.90 -4.77
CA ILE A 32 0.09 -38.34 -5.20
C ILE A 32 0.85 -37.77 -4.01
N PHE A 33 0.14 -37.09 -3.09
CA PHE A 33 0.71 -36.61 -1.84
C PHE A 33 1.46 -37.74 -1.07
N GLN A 34 0.86 -38.91 -0.94
CA GLN A 34 1.47 -40.04 -0.27
C GLN A 34 2.70 -40.59 -1.00
N ASN A 35 2.88 -40.28 -2.29
CA ASN A 35 4.04 -40.67 -3.06
C ASN A 35 5.20 -39.68 -2.97
N ILE A 36 4.90 -38.40 -2.80
CA ILE A 36 5.91 -37.33 -2.75
C ILE A 36 6.37 -37.11 -1.31
N TYR A 37 5.45 -36.90 -0.38
CA TYR A 37 5.78 -36.52 0.98
C TYR A 37 5.73 -37.72 1.94
N PHE A 38 6.65 -37.71 2.88
CA PHE A 38 6.62 -38.60 4.04
C PHE A 38 5.72 -38.02 5.15
N SER A 39 5.92 -36.75 5.49
CA SER A 39 5.14 -36.04 6.50
C SER A 39 5.21 -34.53 6.30
N VAL A 40 4.31 -33.83 6.99
CA VAL A 40 4.39 -32.38 7.22
C VAL A 40 4.42 -32.19 8.74
N GLU A 41 5.48 -31.57 9.24
CA GLU A 41 5.68 -31.36 10.67
C GLU A 41 5.63 -29.86 11.00
N ASP A 42 5.22 -29.54 12.23
CA ASP A 42 5.28 -28.17 12.74
C ASP A 42 6.55 -28.02 13.59
N THR A 43 7.34 -26.99 13.29
CA THR A 43 8.53 -26.65 14.06
C THR A 43 8.50 -25.13 14.33
N ASP A 44 8.22 -24.76 15.58
CA ASP A 44 8.14 -23.37 16.00
C ASP A 44 7.18 -22.52 15.13
N GLY A 45 6.04 -23.11 14.73
CA GLY A 45 5.04 -22.47 13.88
C GLY A 45 5.38 -22.45 12.39
N VAL A 46 6.46 -23.14 11.97
CA VAL A 46 6.83 -23.34 10.58
C VAL A 46 6.44 -24.74 10.14
N GLY A 47 5.60 -24.83 9.11
CA GLY A 47 5.23 -26.10 8.47
C GLY A 47 6.38 -26.59 7.58
N VAL A 48 7.01 -27.68 7.96
CA VAL A 48 8.12 -28.29 7.21
C VAL A 48 7.63 -29.51 6.45
N LEU A 49 7.81 -29.48 5.13
CA LEU A 49 7.51 -30.60 4.23
C LEU A 49 8.71 -31.54 4.16
N TYR A 50 8.48 -32.80 4.45
CA TYR A 50 9.48 -33.86 4.31
C TYR A 50 9.14 -34.73 3.11
N THR A 51 10.06 -34.83 2.15
CA THR A 51 9.88 -35.73 1.00
C THR A 51 10.35 -37.15 1.35
N LYS A 52 9.90 -38.12 0.58
CA LYS A 52 10.37 -39.52 0.72
C LYS A 52 11.82 -39.74 0.31
N THR A 53 12.36 -38.82 -0.48
CA THR A 53 13.74 -38.79 -0.92
C THR A 53 14.67 -38.14 0.11
N GLY A 54 14.09 -37.51 1.14
CA GLY A 54 14.82 -37.00 2.30
C GLY A 54 15.09 -35.49 2.29
N GLU A 55 14.58 -34.77 1.29
CA GLU A 55 14.61 -33.33 1.28
C GLU A 55 13.60 -32.78 2.31
N TYR A 56 13.91 -31.64 2.88
CA TYR A 56 12.99 -30.91 3.72
C TYR A 56 12.90 -29.45 3.26
N SER A 57 11.69 -28.93 3.36
CA SER A 57 11.35 -27.66 2.79
C SER A 57 10.46 -26.83 3.70
N ALA A 58 10.68 -25.53 3.72
CA ALA A 58 9.78 -24.55 4.34
C ALA A 58 9.16 -23.67 3.26
N VAL A 59 7.89 -23.38 3.42
CA VAL A 59 7.12 -22.54 2.49
C VAL A 59 6.81 -21.20 3.14
N LEU A 60 7.12 -20.12 2.44
CA LEU A 60 6.79 -18.76 2.80
C LEU A 60 5.75 -18.23 1.81
N LYS A 61 4.69 -17.61 2.31
CA LYS A 61 3.85 -16.73 1.49
C LYS A 61 4.50 -15.38 1.48
N ILE A 62 4.75 -14.84 0.29
CA ILE A 62 5.36 -13.52 0.09
C ILE A 62 4.48 -12.67 -0.80
N GLU A 63 4.67 -11.36 -0.75
CA GLU A 63 4.11 -10.42 -1.72
C GLU A 63 5.25 -9.95 -2.63
N ASN A 64 5.02 -9.97 -3.95
CA ASN A 64 6.02 -9.46 -4.88
C ASN A 64 6.24 -7.96 -4.65
N PRO A 65 7.49 -7.47 -4.63
CA PRO A 65 7.76 -6.08 -4.24
C PRO A 65 7.40 -5.06 -5.32
N VAL A 66 7.45 -5.45 -6.59
CA VAL A 66 7.20 -4.51 -7.69
C VAL A 66 5.72 -4.32 -7.92
N GLN A 67 5.25 -3.09 -7.78
CA GLN A 67 3.86 -2.74 -8.10
C GLN A 67 3.69 -2.68 -9.62
N LYS A 68 2.81 -3.51 -10.17
CA LYS A 68 2.53 -3.53 -11.62
C LYS A 68 2.04 -2.16 -12.10
N TYR A 69 2.59 -1.67 -13.21
CA TYR A 69 2.28 -0.36 -13.81
C TYR A 69 2.66 0.86 -12.95
N SER A 70 3.60 0.73 -12.02
CA SER A 70 4.08 1.86 -11.21
C SER A 70 5.02 2.81 -11.97
N ALA A 71 5.55 2.39 -13.12
CA ALA A 71 6.61 3.06 -13.87
C ALA A 71 7.95 3.19 -13.10
N ASP A 72 8.11 2.44 -12.02
CA ASP A 72 9.31 2.40 -11.19
C ASP A 72 10.27 1.33 -11.70
N ILE A 73 11.30 1.74 -12.44
CA ILE A 73 12.32 0.84 -13.00
C ILE A 73 13.25 0.30 -11.90
N ASP A 74 13.54 1.10 -10.90
CA ASP A 74 14.52 0.75 -9.86
C ASP A 74 14.05 -0.45 -9.05
N SER A 75 12.75 -0.56 -8.79
CA SER A 75 12.17 -1.70 -8.07
C SER A 75 12.43 -3.07 -8.75
N TYR A 76 12.55 -3.11 -10.09
CA TYR A 76 12.91 -4.34 -10.80
C TYR A 76 14.37 -4.75 -10.57
N TYR A 77 15.27 -3.77 -10.48
CA TYR A 77 16.67 -4.04 -10.15
C TYR A 77 16.83 -4.40 -8.66
N ASP A 78 16.12 -3.75 -7.77
CA ASP A 78 16.11 -4.06 -6.34
C ASP A 78 15.66 -5.49 -6.09
N PHE A 79 14.62 -5.97 -6.81
CA PHE A 79 14.22 -7.37 -6.78
C PHE A 79 15.38 -8.30 -7.19
N THR A 80 16.09 -7.94 -8.26
CA THR A 80 17.21 -8.75 -8.76
C THR A 80 18.34 -8.83 -7.73
N HIS A 81 18.67 -7.71 -7.10
CA HIS A 81 19.67 -7.67 -6.03
C HIS A 81 19.23 -8.46 -4.81
N LEU A 82 17.97 -8.33 -4.39
CA LEU A 82 17.42 -9.06 -3.26
C LEU A 82 17.48 -10.58 -3.47
N PHE A 83 16.98 -11.08 -4.58
CA PHE A 83 16.94 -12.53 -4.84
C PHE A 83 18.34 -13.12 -5.09
N SER A 84 19.28 -12.34 -5.66
CA SER A 84 20.68 -12.72 -5.75
C SER A 84 21.31 -12.82 -4.35
N ALA A 85 21.01 -11.91 -3.43
CA ALA A 85 21.45 -11.96 -2.03
C ALA A 85 20.83 -13.14 -1.27
N LEU A 86 19.57 -13.50 -1.54
CA LEU A 86 18.93 -14.70 -0.99
C LEU A 86 19.70 -15.98 -1.41
N ALA A 87 20.05 -16.09 -2.69
CA ALA A 87 20.83 -17.21 -3.20
C ALA A 87 22.20 -17.32 -2.53
N GLN A 88 22.90 -16.19 -2.35
CA GLN A 88 24.17 -16.14 -1.63
C GLN A 88 24.04 -16.53 -0.15
N THR A 89 22.98 -16.09 0.51
CA THR A 89 22.70 -16.39 1.93
C THR A 89 22.42 -17.88 2.15
N LEU A 90 21.69 -18.52 1.25
CA LEU A 90 21.42 -19.96 1.31
C LEU A 90 22.66 -20.78 1.01
N GLY A 91 23.37 -20.46 -0.06
CA GLY A 91 24.57 -21.16 -0.46
C GLY A 91 24.33 -22.59 -0.97
N GLU A 92 25.41 -23.35 -1.07
CA GLU A 92 25.44 -24.71 -1.64
C GLU A 92 24.46 -25.71 -0.98
N GLY A 93 23.81 -26.52 -1.81
CA GLY A 93 22.92 -27.61 -1.38
C GLY A 93 21.49 -27.14 -1.02
N TYR A 94 21.09 -25.98 -1.52
CA TYR A 94 19.74 -25.46 -1.41
C TYR A 94 19.11 -25.24 -2.77
N ALA A 95 17.79 -25.27 -2.81
CA ALA A 95 17.00 -24.78 -3.93
C ALA A 95 15.99 -23.74 -3.47
N LEU A 96 15.88 -22.67 -4.26
CA LEU A 96 14.81 -21.67 -4.18
C LEU A 96 13.76 -22.05 -5.24
N HIS A 97 12.53 -22.26 -4.82
CA HIS A 97 11.41 -22.49 -5.71
C HIS A 97 10.34 -21.44 -5.46
N LYS A 98 10.30 -20.42 -6.31
CA LYS A 98 9.27 -19.37 -6.29
C LYS A 98 8.13 -19.80 -7.20
N GLN A 99 6.90 -19.66 -6.72
CA GLN A 99 5.67 -19.98 -7.44
C GLN A 99 4.77 -18.77 -7.45
N ASP A 100 4.57 -18.17 -8.62
CA ASP A 100 3.55 -17.15 -8.83
C ASP A 100 2.31 -17.81 -9.41
N ILE A 101 1.19 -17.61 -8.74
CA ILE A 101 -0.08 -18.25 -9.06
C ILE A 101 -1.06 -17.17 -9.47
N PHE A 102 -1.50 -17.24 -10.72
CA PHE A 102 -2.48 -16.34 -11.30
C PHE A 102 -3.83 -17.03 -11.39
N VAL A 103 -4.84 -16.42 -10.78
CA VAL A 103 -6.18 -17.02 -10.67
C VAL A 103 -7.20 -16.08 -11.27
N ARG A 104 -7.93 -16.54 -12.28
CA ARG A 104 -9.01 -15.78 -12.86
C ARG A 104 -10.23 -15.82 -11.96
N LYS A 105 -10.60 -14.67 -11.43
CA LYS A 105 -11.74 -14.47 -10.55
C LYS A 105 -12.77 -13.55 -11.21
N GLN A 106 -13.96 -13.53 -10.63
CA GLN A 106 -14.97 -12.54 -10.95
C GLN A 106 -15.16 -11.64 -9.74
N PHE A 107 -15.19 -10.35 -9.97
CA PHE A 107 -15.47 -9.40 -8.90
C PHE A 107 -16.88 -9.66 -8.38
N ALA A 108 -16.99 -9.85 -7.08
CA ALA A 108 -18.26 -10.01 -6.40
C ALA A 108 -18.21 -9.20 -5.11
N ASN A 109 -19.11 -8.26 -4.98
CA ASN A 109 -19.39 -7.58 -3.72
C ASN A 109 -20.88 -7.74 -3.45
N GLU A 110 -21.24 -8.48 -2.41
CA GLU A 110 -22.62 -8.57 -1.96
C GLU A 110 -22.95 -7.27 -1.24
N PRO A 111 -23.93 -6.50 -1.73
CA PRO A 111 -24.34 -5.27 -1.05
C PRO A 111 -24.88 -5.63 0.35
N GLU A 112 -24.42 -4.92 1.35
CA GLU A 112 -25.01 -5.00 2.70
C GLU A 112 -26.48 -4.55 2.64
N HIS A 113 -27.33 -5.11 3.52
CA HIS A 113 -28.78 -4.88 3.49
C HIS A 113 -29.20 -3.41 3.59
N ASN A 114 -28.33 -2.52 4.07
CA ASN A 114 -28.56 -1.09 4.26
C ASN A 114 -27.64 -0.21 3.40
N GLN A 115 -27.11 -0.73 2.29
CA GLN A 115 -26.21 0.06 1.46
C GLN A 115 -26.97 1.14 0.69
N GLU A 116 -26.42 2.36 0.69
CA GLU A 116 -26.93 3.50 -0.07
C GLU A 116 -27.06 3.19 -1.57
N PHE A 117 -28.06 3.77 -2.22
CA PHE A 117 -28.39 3.49 -3.63
C PHE A 117 -27.20 3.69 -4.58
N LEU A 118 -26.42 4.74 -4.39
CA LEU A 118 -25.27 5.06 -5.26
C LEU A 118 -24.18 4.00 -5.12
N SER A 119 -23.86 3.58 -3.91
CA SER A 119 -22.88 2.50 -3.68
C SER A 119 -23.39 1.15 -4.15
N ALA A 120 -24.64 0.83 -3.92
CA ALA A 120 -25.25 -0.40 -4.45
C ALA A 120 -25.22 -0.44 -5.99
N SER A 121 -25.48 0.69 -6.64
CA SER A 121 -25.40 0.81 -8.10
C SER A 121 -23.98 0.70 -8.64
N TYR A 122 -23.00 1.28 -7.92
CA TYR A 122 -21.58 1.16 -8.23
C TYR A 122 -21.14 -0.30 -8.22
N PHE A 123 -21.37 -1.03 -7.14
CA PHE A 123 -20.96 -2.44 -7.04
C PHE A 123 -21.72 -3.34 -8.02
N ARG A 124 -23.00 -3.08 -8.26
CA ARG A 124 -23.79 -3.81 -9.28
C ARG A 124 -23.17 -3.67 -10.67
N TYR A 125 -22.65 -2.50 -11.03
CA TYR A 125 -21.98 -2.25 -12.30
C TYR A 125 -20.70 -3.06 -12.47
N PHE A 126 -19.95 -3.31 -11.37
CA PHE A 126 -18.70 -4.04 -11.41
C PHE A 126 -18.84 -5.55 -11.16
N ASN A 127 -19.93 -5.99 -10.53
CA ASN A 127 -20.15 -7.41 -10.27
C ASN A 127 -20.12 -8.25 -11.55
N GLY A 128 -19.43 -9.40 -11.47
CA GLY A 128 -19.23 -10.32 -12.58
C GLY A 128 -18.08 -9.98 -13.51
N ARG A 129 -17.38 -8.86 -13.32
CA ARG A 129 -16.20 -8.52 -14.13
C ARG A 129 -15.04 -9.46 -13.84
N PRO A 130 -14.42 -10.05 -14.87
CA PRO A 130 -13.27 -10.90 -14.69
C PRO A 130 -12.03 -10.07 -14.36
N TYR A 131 -11.23 -10.57 -13.43
CA TYR A 131 -9.90 -10.05 -13.12
C TYR A 131 -8.95 -11.20 -12.77
N THR A 132 -7.66 -10.96 -12.85
CA THR A 132 -6.62 -11.89 -12.43
C THR A 132 -6.09 -11.48 -11.07
N ASP A 133 -6.22 -12.38 -10.10
CA ASP A 133 -5.60 -12.25 -8.79
C ASP A 133 -4.26 -12.99 -8.77
N SER A 134 -3.32 -12.56 -7.97
CA SER A 134 -1.98 -13.16 -7.86
C SER A 134 -1.64 -13.56 -6.43
N LEU A 135 -1.06 -14.74 -6.29
CA LEU A 135 -0.50 -15.26 -5.05
C LEU A 135 0.95 -15.64 -5.29
N CYS A 136 1.81 -15.39 -4.32
CA CYS A 136 3.21 -15.75 -4.43
C CYS A 136 3.67 -16.57 -3.24
N TYR A 137 4.33 -17.70 -3.52
CA TYR A 137 4.93 -18.57 -2.53
C TYR A 137 6.40 -18.81 -2.85
N LEU A 138 7.22 -18.83 -1.82
CA LEU A 138 8.65 -19.14 -1.91
C LEU A 138 8.93 -20.38 -1.06
N THR A 139 9.31 -21.46 -1.71
CA THR A 139 9.72 -22.70 -1.05
C THR A 139 11.25 -22.80 -1.03
N ILE A 140 11.79 -22.96 0.16
CA ILE A 140 13.23 -23.19 0.36
C ILE A 140 13.42 -24.66 0.66
N THR A 141 14.16 -25.36 -0.19
CA THR A 141 14.40 -26.79 -0.08
C THR A 141 15.87 -27.07 0.16
N GLN A 142 16.16 -27.89 1.17
CA GLN A 142 17.52 -28.42 1.37
C GLN A 142 17.67 -29.76 0.69
N GLU A 143 18.73 -29.88 -0.11
CA GLU A 143 19.08 -31.11 -0.83
C GLU A 143 19.38 -32.26 0.12
N ALA A 144 18.81 -33.45 -0.14
CA ALA A 144 19.16 -34.67 0.54
C ALA A 144 20.39 -35.30 -0.08
N LYS A 145 21.29 -35.85 0.73
CA LYS A 145 22.31 -36.73 0.22
C LYS A 145 21.65 -38.05 -0.23
N LYS A 146 21.80 -38.43 -1.48
CA LYS A 146 21.32 -39.71 -2.02
C LYS A 146 21.99 -40.85 -1.21
N SER A 147 21.29 -41.36 -0.21
CA SER A 147 21.71 -42.49 0.60
C SER A 147 20.59 -43.52 0.62
N ARG A 148 20.97 -44.83 0.63
CA ARG A 148 19.98 -45.91 0.74
C ARG A 148 19.29 -45.97 2.10
N LEU A 149 19.84 -45.31 3.09
CA LEU A 149 19.30 -45.22 4.45
C LEU A 149 19.10 -43.74 4.81
N PHE A 150 17.89 -43.40 5.16
CA PHE A 150 17.58 -42.09 5.72
C PHE A 150 18.32 -41.96 7.05
N SER A 151 19.19 -40.97 7.18
CA SER A 151 19.83 -40.63 8.45
C SER A 151 19.49 -39.19 8.79
N TYR A 152 18.86 -39.00 9.92
CA TYR A 152 18.61 -37.69 10.48
C TYR A 152 19.93 -37.02 10.89
N ASP A 153 20.23 -35.87 10.33
CA ASP A 153 21.40 -35.05 10.67
C ASP A 153 20.93 -33.78 11.42
N SER A 154 21.07 -33.81 12.73
CA SER A 154 20.65 -32.68 13.60
C SER A 154 21.40 -31.38 13.35
N LYS A 155 22.62 -31.45 12.79
CA LYS A 155 23.41 -30.26 12.43
C LYS A 155 22.83 -29.61 11.19
N LYS A 156 22.60 -30.41 10.14
CA LYS A 156 21.95 -29.90 8.91
C LYS A 156 20.57 -29.32 9.18
N TRP A 157 19.81 -29.98 10.06
CA TRP A 157 18.49 -29.47 10.46
C TRP A 157 18.58 -28.10 11.10
N ARG A 158 19.48 -27.90 12.05
CA ARG A 158 19.69 -26.59 12.68
C ARG A 158 20.18 -25.53 11.69
N ASP A 159 21.12 -25.90 10.81
CA ASP A 159 21.60 -25.00 9.75
C ASP A 159 20.46 -24.60 8.81
N PHE A 160 19.56 -25.52 8.47
CA PHE A 160 18.37 -25.21 7.67
C PHE A 160 17.47 -24.18 8.36
N LEU A 161 17.11 -24.39 9.63
CA LEU A 161 16.27 -23.46 10.39
C LEU A 161 16.92 -22.06 10.45
N VAL A 162 18.21 -21.99 10.75
CA VAL A 162 18.92 -20.69 10.76
C VAL A 162 18.84 -20.00 9.41
N LYS A 163 18.98 -20.73 8.32
CA LYS A 163 18.97 -20.15 6.97
C LYS A 163 17.58 -19.66 6.56
N ILE A 164 16.52 -20.42 6.83
CA ILE A 164 15.16 -19.98 6.49
C ILE A 164 14.75 -18.71 7.27
N TYR A 165 15.17 -18.60 8.54
CA TYR A 165 14.94 -17.36 9.31
C TYR A 165 15.74 -16.17 8.75
N LYS A 166 17.00 -16.38 8.35
CA LYS A 166 17.79 -15.33 7.69
C LYS A 166 17.14 -14.86 6.37
N VAL A 167 16.61 -15.79 5.58
CA VAL A 167 15.87 -15.45 4.35
C VAL A 167 14.62 -14.61 4.66
N ARG A 168 13.84 -15.02 5.66
CA ARG A 168 12.67 -14.25 6.11
C ARG A 168 13.07 -12.84 6.51
N ASP A 169 14.11 -12.71 7.34
CA ASP A 169 14.55 -11.42 7.87
C ASP A 169 15.07 -10.52 6.73
N LEU A 170 15.85 -11.06 5.79
CA LEU A 170 16.32 -10.32 4.63
C LEU A 170 15.15 -9.82 3.73
N LEU A 171 14.13 -10.66 3.52
CA LEU A 171 12.91 -10.25 2.80
C LEU A 171 12.19 -9.11 3.54
N ARG A 172 12.02 -9.23 4.86
CA ARG A 172 11.35 -8.23 5.68
C ARG A 172 12.10 -6.91 5.72
N ASP A 173 13.43 -6.97 5.88
CA ASP A 173 14.29 -5.78 5.89
C ASP A 173 14.27 -5.02 4.55
N SER A 174 13.99 -5.74 3.45
CA SER A 174 13.77 -5.16 2.12
C SER A 174 12.33 -4.73 1.86
N GLY A 175 11.47 -4.68 2.89
CA GLY A 175 10.09 -4.22 2.77
C GLY A 175 9.11 -5.26 2.17
N VAL A 176 9.55 -6.50 1.94
CA VAL A 176 8.68 -7.56 1.42
C VAL A 176 7.84 -8.14 2.55
N GLN A 177 6.53 -8.18 2.36
CA GLN A 177 5.64 -8.89 3.27
C GLN A 177 5.89 -10.39 3.18
N VAL A 178 6.17 -11.01 4.31
CA VAL A 178 6.53 -12.42 4.37
C VAL A 178 5.93 -13.10 5.60
N LYS A 179 5.36 -14.29 5.37
CA LYS A 179 4.80 -15.16 6.40
C LYS A 179 5.19 -16.61 6.14
N PHE A 180 5.74 -17.31 7.14
CA PHE A 180 5.85 -18.78 7.06
C PHE A 180 4.45 -19.41 7.09
N LEU A 181 4.26 -20.45 6.29
CA LEU A 181 3.08 -21.29 6.41
C LEU A 181 3.27 -22.25 7.59
N ASN A 182 2.24 -22.39 8.41
CA ASN A 182 2.19 -23.43 9.43
C ASN A 182 1.85 -24.80 8.80
N LYS A 183 1.80 -25.86 9.61
CA LYS A 183 1.51 -27.22 9.14
C LYS A 183 0.20 -27.33 8.34
N ALA A 184 -0.87 -26.70 8.82
CA ALA A 184 -2.18 -26.76 8.18
C ALA A 184 -2.17 -25.97 6.85
N GLU A 185 -1.61 -24.76 6.86
CA GLU A 185 -1.50 -23.89 5.69
C GLU A 185 -0.59 -24.52 4.61
N ALA A 186 0.52 -25.16 5.01
CA ALA A 186 1.42 -25.84 4.08
C ALA A 186 0.75 -27.07 3.44
N SER A 187 -0.01 -27.84 4.21
CA SER A 187 -0.80 -28.96 3.69
C SER A 187 -1.89 -28.49 2.74
N GLU A 188 -2.62 -27.44 3.11
CA GLU A 188 -3.64 -26.84 2.27
C GLU A 188 -3.05 -26.32 0.95
N TYR A 189 -1.88 -25.68 1.00
CA TYR A 189 -1.20 -25.20 -0.20
C TYR A 189 -0.85 -26.34 -1.17
N VAL A 190 -0.32 -27.45 -0.66
CA VAL A 190 -0.05 -28.66 -1.46
C VAL A 190 -1.33 -29.22 -2.07
N ASP A 191 -2.41 -29.29 -1.30
CA ASP A 191 -3.71 -29.78 -1.78
C ASP A 191 -4.30 -28.85 -2.86
N ARG A 192 -4.18 -27.52 -2.69
CA ARG A 192 -4.58 -26.52 -3.69
C ARG A 192 -3.78 -26.65 -4.99
N TYR A 193 -2.49 -26.85 -4.90
CA TYR A 193 -1.65 -27.10 -6.06
C TYR A 193 -2.06 -28.40 -6.77
N PHE A 194 -2.28 -29.47 -6.01
CA PHE A 194 -2.74 -30.75 -6.54
C PHE A 194 -4.05 -30.65 -7.32
N ALA A 195 -5.01 -29.91 -6.77
CA ALA A 195 -6.32 -29.68 -7.38
C ALA A 195 -6.31 -28.58 -8.45
N MET A 196 -5.20 -27.83 -8.62
CA MET A 196 -5.11 -26.62 -9.41
C MET A 196 -6.25 -25.63 -9.09
N ASN A 197 -6.63 -25.55 -7.81
CA ASN A 197 -7.75 -24.76 -7.33
C ASN A 197 -7.33 -23.81 -6.19
N PHE A 198 -7.10 -22.56 -6.55
CA PHE A 198 -6.77 -21.47 -5.64
C PHE A 198 -7.90 -20.46 -5.48
N LYS A 199 -9.07 -20.75 -6.08
CA LYS A 199 -10.23 -19.87 -6.12
C LYS A 199 -11.25 -20.23 -5.02
N ASP A 200 -11.60 -21.51 -4.94
CA ASP A 200 -12.71 -21.96 -4.12
C ASP A 200 -12.29 -22.16 -2.65
N ARG A 201 -13.24 -21.94 -1.75
CA ARG A 201 -13.03 -22.15 -0.33
C ARG A 201 -12.84 -23.62 0.03
N MET A 202 -13.55 -24.51 -0.66
CA MET A 202 -13.42 -25.96 -0.50
C MET A 202 -12.73 -26.58 -1.71
N ILE A 203 -11.81 -27.50 -1.46
CA ILE A 203 -11.04 -28.20 -2.47
C ILE A 203 -11.61 -29.61 -2.59
N SER A 204 -11.98 -30.00 -3.81
CA SER A 204 -12.35 -31.38 -4.13
C SER A 204 -11.15 -32.12 -4.70
N MET A 205 -10.74 -33.19 -4.02
CA MET A 205 -9.63 -34.02 -4.47
C MET A 205 -10.12 -35.07 -5.45
N THR A 206 -9.62 -35.02 -6.67
CA THR A 206 -9.99 -35.95 -7.74
C THR A 206 -8.77 -36.77 -8.21
N ASN A 207 -9.02 -37.82 -9.00
CA ASN A 207 -7.92 -38.58 -9.61
C ASN A 207 -7.24 -37.76 -10.71
N VAL A 208 -5.91 -37.84 -10.73
CA VAL A 208 -5.10 -37.30 -11.82
C VAL A 208 -5.00 -38.36 -12.93
N LYS A 209 -5.24 -37.92 -14.16
CA LYS A 209 -4.99 -38.69 -15.38
C LYS A 209 -4.02 -37.88 -16.23
N ALA A 210 -3.02 -38.51 -16.75
CA ALA A 210 -2.08 -37.89 -17.67
C ALA A 210 -2.10 -38.61 -19.00
N ASP A 211 -2.05 -37.89 -20.07
CA ASP A 211 -1.74 -38.33 -21.42
C ASP A 211 -0.41 -37.68 -21.86
N ASP A 212 -0.04 -37.88 -23.13
CA ASP A 212 1.25 -37.39 -23.66
C ASP A 212 1.28 -35.85 -23.74
N GLU A 213 0.16 -35.17 -23.71
CA GLU A 213 0.07 -33.71 -23.90
C GLU A 213 -0.44 -32.93 -22.69
N THR A 214 -1.23 -33.62 -21.81
CA THR A 214 -1.96 -32.93 -20.74
C THR A 214 -2.03 -33.76 -19.45
N VAL A 215 -2.28 -33.05 -18.36
CA VAL A 215 -2.62 -33.62 -17.05
C VAL A 215 -4.03 -33.19 -16.70
N SER A 216 -4.94 -34.15 -16.53
CA SER A 216 -6.34 -33.90 -16.22
C SER A 216 -6.67 -34.24 -14.77
N MET A 217 -7.44 -33.38 -14.10
CA MET A 217 -7.90 -33.56 -12.73
C MET A 217 -9.33 -32.99 -12.59
N GLY A 218 -10.29 -33.89 -12.33
CA GLY A 218 -11.69 -33.51 -12.23
C GLY A 218 -12.22 -32.86 -13.50
N ASP A 219 -12.71 -31.65 -13.36
CA ASP A 219 -13.24 -30.79 -14.43
C ASP A 219 -12.18 -29.89 -15.09
N LYS A 220 -10.89 -30.08 -14.75
CA LYS A 220 -9.79 -29.27 -15.24
C LYS A 220 -8.82 -30.09 -16.08
N ARG A 221 -8.25 -29.45 -17.07
CA ARG A 221 -7.17 -29.95 -17.89
C ARG A 221 -5.99 -28.97 -17.83
N CYS A 222 -4.81 -29.48 -17.52
CA CYS A 222 -3.60 -28.70 -17.38
C CYS A 222 -2.56 -29.09 -18.42
N LYS A 223 -1.80 -28.12 -18.90
CA LYS A 223 -0.61 -28.33 -19.72
C LYS A 223 0.58 -27.63 -19.08
N VAL A 224 1.71 -28.29 -19.07
CA VAL A 224 2.96 -27.74 -18.54
C VAL A 224 3.82 -27.31 -19.72
N TYR A 225 4.21 -26.05 -19.72
CA TYR A 225 5.12 -25.45 -20.68
C TYR A 225 6.45 -25.16 -19.98
N SER A 226 7.54 -25.71 -20.50
CA SER A 226 8.88 -25.50 -19.94
C SER A 226 9.69 -24.55 -20.83
N LEU A 227 10.54 -23.72 -20.22
CA LEU A 227 11.55 -22.93 -20.94
C LEU A 227 12.81 -23.75 -21.26
N VAL A 228 12.88 -24.99 -20.78
CA VAL A 228 13.99 -25.93 -21.04
C VAL A 228 13.53 -27.01 -22.00
N ASP A 229 14.22 -27.18 -23.09
CA ASP A 229 14.03 -28.31 -24.03
C ASP A 229 15.16 -29.33 -23.92
N VAL A 230 14.95 -30.49 -24.50
CA VAL A 230 15.89 -31.64 -24.47
C VAL A 230 17.28 -31.24 -24.97
N ASP A 231 17.35 -30.36 -25.95
CA ASP A 231 18.61 -30.01 -26.62
C ASP A 231 19.23 -28.71 -26.15
N CYS A 232 18.46 -27.73 -25.70
CA CYS A 232 18.96 -26.44 -25.18
C CYS A 232 17.88 -25.59 -24.51
N ALA A 233 18.33 -24.67 -23.66
CA ALA A 233 17.56 -23.48 -23.30
C ALA A 233 17.94 -22.38 -24.28
N ALA A 234 17.05 -22.03 -25.22
CA ALA A 234 17.27 -20.91 -26.13
C ALA A 234 16.90 -19.62 -25.41
N LEU A 235 17.92 -18.90 -24.95
CA LEU A 235 17.80 -17.62 -24.26
C LEU A 235 18.50 -16.51 -25.07
N PRO A 236 18.01 -15.26 -25.00
CA PRO A 236 18.70 -14.13 -25.63
C PRO A 236 20.04 -13.86 -24.94
N SER A 237 20.98 -13.26 -25.70
CA SER A 237 22.32 -12.92 -25.20
C SER A 237 22.30 -11.90 -24.05
N LEU A 238 21.26 -11.08 -23.97
CA LEU A 238 21.05 -10.10 -22.91
C LEU A 238 19.63 -10.25 -22.34
N ILE A 239 19.55 -10.47 -21.03
CA ILE A 239 18.30 -10.57 -20.31
C ILE A 239 18.21 -9.38 -19.33
N ARG A 240 17.13 -8.61 -19.42
CA ARG A 240 16.83 -7.52 -18.50
C ARG A 240 15.68 -7.92 -17.58
N PRO A 241 15.58 -7.36 -16.36
CA PRO A 241 14.51 -7.70 -15.42
C PRO A 241 13.13 -7.17 -15.85
N TYR A 242 13.07 -6.25 -16.79
CA TYR A 242 11.84 -5.65 -17.31
C TYR A 242 11.92 -5.48 -18.83
N THR A 243 10.77 -5.24 -19.44
CA THR A 243 10.62 -4.79 -20.82
C THR A 243 9.69 -3.57 -20.87
N ASN A 244 9.72 -2.80 -21.93
CA ASN A 244 8.82 -1.67 -22.11
C ASN A 244 7.64 -2.06 -23.01
N ILE A 245 6.45 -1.62 -22.61
CA ILE A 245 5.25 -1.63 -23.44
C ILE A 245 4.86 -0.18 -23.77
N GLU A 246 4.34 0.05 -24.94
CA GLU A 246 3.84 1.35 -25.36
C GLU A 246 2.35 1.47 -24.98
N VAL A 247 2.03 2.50 -24.19
CA VAL A 247 0.67 2.85 -23.79
C VAL A 247 0.45 4.33 -24.08
N ASN A 248 -0.42 4.67 -25.02
CA ASN A 248 -0.75 6.05 -25.38
C ASN A 248 0.49 6.92 -25.67
N ASN A 249 1.42 6.40 -26.50
CA ASN A 249 2.69 7.04 -26.86
C ASN A 249 3.65 7.27 -25.66
N THR A 250 3.47 6.53 -24.58
CA THR A 250 4.37 6.55 -23.43
C THR A 250 4.90 5.13 -23.19
N GLU A 251 6.20 4.99 -23.07
CA GLU A 251 6.81 3.72 -22.67
C GLU A 251 6.59 3.47 -21.18
N MET A 252 6.13 2.26 -20.86
CA MET A 252 5.90 1.83 -19.50
C MET A 252 6.63 0.52 -19.22
N PRO A 253 7.45 0.43 -18.16
CA PRO A 253 8.11 -0.79 -17.79
C PRO A 253 7.09 -1.80 -17.25
N VAL A 254 7.24 -3.05 -17.68
CA VAL A 254 6.54 -4.22 -17.16
C VAL A 254 7.52 -5.36 -17.01
N ASP A 255 7.16 -6.35 -16.21
CA ASP A 255 8.00 -7.53 -16.04
C ASP A 255 8.36 -8.18 -17.39
N LEU A 256 9.58 -8.69 -17.51
CA LEU A 256 10.00 -9.41 -18.71
C LEU A 256 9.06 -10.55 -19.06
N VAL A 257 8.61 -11.30 -18.03
CA VAL A 257 7.71 -12.45 -18.19
C VAL A 257 6.24 -12.12 -17.88
N SER A 258 5.83 -10.85 -18.00
CA SER A 258 4.46 -10.39 -17.74
C SER A 258 3.37 -11.15 -18.52
N VAL A 259 3.73 -11.80 -19.64
CA VAL A 259 2.82 -12.63 -20.42
C VAL A 259 2.16 -13.75 -19.61
N VAL A 260 2.78 -14.22 -18.53
CA VAL A 260 2.28 -15.37 -17.75
C VAL A 260 1.02 -15.03 -16.92
N ASP A 261 0.77 -13.77 -16.64
CA ASP A 261 -0.37 -13.35 -15.81
C ASP A 261 -1.67 -13.13 -16.60
N ASN A 262 -1.62 -13.17 -17.92
CA ASN A 262 -2.79 -12.94 -18.77
C ASN A 262 -2.85 -13.92 -19.96
N ILE A 263 -2.82 -15.22 -19.67
CA ILE A 263 -2.94 -16.25 -20.67
C ILE A 263 -4.43 -16.43 -21.06
N PRO A 264 -4.79 -16.35 -22.35
CA PRO A 264 -6.18 -16.50 -22.79
C PRO A 264 -6.77 -17.83 -22.35
N ASN A 265 -8.03 -17.83 -21.90
CA ASN A 265 -8.79 -19.01 -21.46
C ASN A 265 -8.24 -19.74 -20.22
N ALA A 266 -7.10 -19.35 -19.67
CA ALA A 266 -6.58 -19.92 -18.45
C ALA A 266 -7.44 -19.51 -17.23
N GLU A 267 -7.79 -20.47 -16.37
CA GLU A 267 -8.42 -20.20 -15.07
C GLU A 267 -7.38 -20.07 -13.96
N THR A 268 -6.35 -20.90 -14.03
CA THR A 268 -5.24 -20.91 -13.06
C THR A 268 -3.94 -21.12 -13.81
N VAL A 269 -2.97 -20.29 -13.54
CA VAL A 269 -1.60 -20.42 -14.05
C VAL A 269 -0.66 -20.45 -12.86
N VAL A 270 0.22 -21.45 -12.81
CA VAL A 270 1.31 -21.52 -11.82
C VAL A 270 2.62 -21.39 -12.55
N TYR A 271 3.31 -20.26 -12.36
CA TYR A 271 4.65 -20.07 -12.89
C TYR A 271 5.69 -20.53 -11.87
N ASN A 272 6.33 -21.64 -12.16
CA ASN A 272 7.35 -22.27 -11.33
C ASN A 272 8.73 -21.76 -11.74
N GLN A 273 9.47 -21.24 -10.78
CA GLN A 273 10.77 -20.61 -10.95
C GLN A 273 11.73 -21.26 -9.94
N ILE A 274 12.58 -22.15 -10.42
CA ILE A 274 13.43 -22.99 -9.56
C ILE A 274 14.89 -22.65 -9.82
N ILE A 275 15.61 -22.31 -8.76
CA ILE A 275 17.05 -22.04 -8.76
C ILE A 275 17.72 -23.01 -7.80
N PHE A 276 18.58 -23.88 -8.33
CA PHE A 276 19.40 -24.80 -7.56
C PHE A 276 20.78 -24.18 -7.33
N LEU A 277 21.29 -24.28 -6.12
CA LEU A 277 22.59 -23.74 -5.70
C LEU A 277 23.63 -24.86 -5.58
N PRO A 278 24.37 -25.15 -6.67
CA PRO A 278 25.37 -26.18 -6.66
C PRO A 278 26.67 -25.75 -5.98
N SER A 279 27.58 -26.70 -5.79
CA SER A 279 28.93 -26.41 -5.34
C SER A 279 29.69 -25.58 -6.37
N GLN A 280 29.96 -24.30 -6.08
CA GLN A 280 30.68 -23.40 -6.98
C GLN A 280 32.06 -23.95 -7.39
N LYS A 281 32.77 -24.53 -6.43
CA LYS A 281 34.06 -25.15 -6.70
C LYS A 281 33.99 -26.30 -7.71
N ARG A 282 32.94 -27.14 -7.59
CA ARG A 282 32.70 -28.26 -8.51
C ARG A 282 32.35 -27.75 -9.91
N GLU A 283 31.44 -26.78 -10.01
CA GLU A 283 30.98 -26.27 -11.30
C GLU A 283 32.08 -25.52 -12.06
N LEU A 284 32.88 -24.71 -11.37
CA LEU A 284 34.05 -24.05 -11.97
C LEU A 284 35.05 -25.07 -12.49
N ALA A 285 35.33 -26.16 -11.76
CA ALA A 285 36.21 -27.22 -12.21
C ALA A 285 35.64 -27.97 -13.44
N LEU A 286 34.31 -28.13 -13.51
CA LEU A 286 33.64 -28.71 -14.68
C LEU A 286 33.75 -27.80 -15.92
N LEU A 287 33.56 -26.47 -15.74
CA LEU A 287 33.77 -25.50 -16.80
C LEU A 287 35.21 -25.47 -17.29
N ASP A 288 36.21 -25.55 -16.39
CA ASP A 288 37.62 -25.66 -16.79
C ASP A 288 37.89 -26.92 -17.60
N LYS A 289 37.35 -28.03 -17.15
CA LYS A 289 37.48 -29.32 -17.90
C LYS A 289 36.82 -29.22 -19.27
N LYS A 290 35.62 -28.58 -19.38
CA LYS A 290 34.92 -28.35 -20.65
C LYS A 290 35.73 -27.44 -21.56
N LYS A 291 36.24 -26.33 -21.03
CA LYS A 291 37.10 -25.38 -21.76
C LYS A 291 38.33 -26.05 -22.37
N ASN A 292 39.05 -26.85 -21.55
CA ASN A 292 40.24 -27.60 -22.01
C ASN A 292 39.90 -28.64 -23.08
N ARG A 293 38.73 -29.29 -22.97
CA ARG A 293 38.24 -30.24 -23.98
C ARG A 293 37.95 -29.56 -25.33
N HIS A 294 37.28 -28.40 -25.32
CA HIS A 294 37.05 -27.61 -26.55
C HIS A 294 38.36 -27.06 -27.13
N ALA A 295 39.28 -26.60 -26.29
CA ALA A 295 40.59 -26.11 -26.73
C ALA A 295 41.46 -27.22 -27.41
N SER A 296 41.23 -28.50 -27.09
CA SER A 296 42.00 -29.61 -27.68
C SER A 296 41.62 -29.92 -29.13
N ILE A 297 40.49 -29.48 -29.64
CA ILE A 297 39.99 -29.65 -31.00
C ILE A 297 39.66 -28.30 -31.58
N PRO A 298 40.66 -27.62 -32.23
CA PRO A 298 40.45 -26.25 -32.70
C PRO A 298 39.57 -26.22 -33.98
N ASN A 299 38.35 -25.75 -33.81
CA ASN A 299 37.48 -25.36 -34.89
C ASN A 299 36.76 -24.06 -34.46
N PRO A 300 36.14 -23.30 -35.37
CA PRO A 300 35.51 -22.01 -35.04
C PRO A 300 34.48 -22.11 -33.89
N SER A 301 33.66 -23.16 -33.88
CA SER A 301 32.66 -23.41 -32.86
C SER A 301 33.28 -23.67 -31.48
N ASN A 302 34.35 -24.50 -31.43
CA ASN A 302 35.05 -24.76 -30.19
C ASN A 302 35.84 -23.53 -29.69
N GLN A 303 36.37 -22.71 -30.57
CA GLN A 303 37.01 -21.45 -30.19
C GLN A 303 36.03 -20.48 -29.55
N MET A 304 34.82 -20.31 -30.10
CA MET A 304 33.76 -19.55 -29.50
C MET A 304 33.39 -20.09 -28.12
N ALA A 305 33.19 -21.40 -27.98
CA ALA A 305 32.88 -22.04 -26.70
C ALA A 305 33.95 -21.79 -25.63
N VAL A 306 35.24 -21.79 -26.00
CA VAL A 306 36.36 -21.45 -25.09
C VAL A 306 36.28 -20.00 -24.65
N GLU A 307 35.95 -19.09 -25.58
CA GLU A 307 35.85 -17.67 -25.31
C GLU A 307 34.66 -17.35 -24.41
N ASP A 308 33.50 -17.93 -24.68
CA ASP A 308 32.28 -17.82 -23.84
C ASP A 308 32.54 -18.33 -22.42
N ILE A 309 33.16 -19.49 -22.24
CA ILE A 309 33.51 -19.99 -20.92
C ILE A 309 34.44 -19.04 -20.17
N LYS A 310 35.46 -18.46 -20.87
CA LYS A 310 36.37 -17.50 -20.27
C LYS A 310 35.60 -16.24 -19.81
N GLN A 311 34.70 -15.71 -20.63
CA GLN A 311 33.89 -14.56 -20.26
C GLN A 311 33.05 -14.82 -19.02
N VAL A 312 32.39 -15.98 -18.93
CA VAL A 312 31.64 -16.39 -17.73
C VAL A 312 32.54 -16.47 -16.50
N GLN A 313 33.73 -17.09 -16.65
CA GLN A 313 34.71 -17.19 -15.54
C GLN A 313 35.20 -15.81 -15.08
N ASP A 314 35.46 -14.89 -16.02
CA ASP A 314 35.87 -13.52 -15.73
C ASP A 314 34.79 -12.73 -14.99
N VAL A 315 33.53 -12.86 -15.39
CA VAL A 315 32.38 -12.22 -14.71
C VAL A 315 32.25 -12.75 -13.26
N ILE A 316 32.36 -14.07 -13.08
CA ILE A 316 32.31 -14.69 -11.74
C ILE A 316 33.43 -14.16 -10.86
N ALA A 317 34.64 -14.07 -11.39
CA ALA A 317 35.82 -13.62 -10.65
C ALA A 317 35.74 -12.13 -10.26
N ARG A 318 35.19 -11.27 -11.14
CA ARG A 318 35.10 -9.82 -10.90
C ARG A 318 33.91 -9.42 -10.05
N GLU A 319 32.77 -10.05 -10.25
CA GLU A 319 31.50 -9.61 -9.71
C GLU A 319 30.96 -10.56 -8.63
N SER A 320 31.70 -11.62 -8.27
CA SER A 320 31.31 -12.63 -7.27
C SER A 320 29.93 -13.25 -7.50
N LYS A 321 29.51 -13.35 -8.78
CA LYS A 321 28.25 -13.98 -9.16
C LYS A 321 28.30 -15.49 -8.99
N LEU A 322 27.14 -16.09 -8.71
CA LEU A 322 27.03 -17.53 -8.55
C LEU A 322 26.64 -18.21 -9.86
N LEU A 323 27.21 -19.39 -10.10
CA LEU A 323 26.68 -20.36 -11.06
C LEU A 323 25.48 -21.06 -10.42
N VAL A 324 24.40 -21.15 -11.14
CA VAL A 324 23.17 -21.80 -10.67
C VAL A 324 22.58 -22.67 -11.77
N TYR A 325 21.95 -23.77 -11.36
CA TYR A 325 21.07 -24.50 -12.26
C TYR A 325 19.66 -24.00 -12.09
N THR A 326 18.94 -23.88 -13.19
CA THR A 326 17.59 -23.34 -13.16
C THR A 326 16.60 -24.18 -13.94
N HIS A 327 15.35 -24.12 -13.54
CA HIS A 327 14.21 -24.64 -14.27
C HIS A 327 13.04 -23.64 -14.17
N PHE A 328 12.41 -23.35 -15.31
CA PHE A 328 11.23 -22.51 -15.39
C PHE A 328 10.14 -23.22 -16.17
N ASN A 329 8.97 -23.37 -15.57
CA ASN A 329 7.81 -23.91 -16.27
C ASN A 329 6.52 -23.23 -15.85
N MET A 330 5.51 -23.30 -16.69
CA MET A 330 4.15 -22.81 -16.46
C MET A 330 3.17 -23.96 -16.48
N VAL A 331 2.46 -24.18 -15.40
CA VAL A 331 1.31 -25.09 -15.36
C VAL A 331 0.07 -24.27 -15.64
N VAL A 332 -0.50 -24.43 -16.82
CA VAL A 332 -1.69 -23.72 -17.29
C VAL A 332 -2.91 -24.61 -17.17
N GLY A 333 -3.82 -24.26 -16.27
CA GLY A 333 -5.09 -24.98 -16.04
C GLY A 333 -6.26 -24.27 -16.72
N VAL A 334 -7.03 -25.05 -17.47
CA VAL A 334 -8.25 -24.60 -18.15
C VAL A 334 -9.43 -25.54 -17.81
N PRO A 335 -10.69 -25.15 -18.00
CA PRO A 335 -11.83 -26.09 -17.97
C PRO A 335 -11.63 -27.25 -18.95
N ALA A 336 -12.11 -28.44 -18.60
CA ALA A 336 -11.84 -29.65 -19.36
C ALA A 336 -12.34 -29.61 -20.82
N ASP A 337 -13.35 -28.82 -21.11
CA ASP A 337 -13.94 -28.59 -22.43
C ASP A 337 -13.24 -27.50 -23.26
N THR A 338 -12.28 -26.78 -22.66
CA THR A 338 -11.60 -25.65 -23.28
C THR A 338 -10.39 -26.10 -24.10
N ASP A 339 -10.23 -25.49 -25.29
CA ASP A 339 -9.08 -25.74 -26.15
C ASP A 339 -7.82 -25.04 -25.62
N LEU A 340 -6.76 -25.82 -25.42
CA LEU A 340 -5.44 -25.35 -24.97
C LEU A 340 -4.60 -24.73 -26.11
N GLN A 341 -5.01 -24.90 -27.38
CA GLN A 341 -4.23 -24.39 -28.52
C GLN A 341 -4.08 -22.87 -28.48
N LYS A 342 -5.10 -22.15 -28.00
CA LYS A 342 -5.01 -20.68 -27.84
C LYS A 342 -3.97 -20.27 -26.80
N CYS A 343 -3.88 -21.01 -25.69
CA CYS A 343 -2.83 -20.80 -24.68
C CYS A 343 -1.45 -21.05 -25.27
N THR A 344 -1.28 -22.18 -25.97
CA THR A 344 -0.03 -22.55 -26.63
C THR A 344 0.42 -21.48 -27.62
N ASN A 345 -0.44 -21.09 -28.54
CA ASN A 345 -0.12 -20.06 -29.55
C ASN A 345 0.25 -18.71 -28.90
N HIS A 346 -0.46 -18.32 -27.83
CA HIS A 346 -0.18 -17.09 -27.11
C HIS A 346 1.22 -17.11 -26.49
N LEU A 347 1.54 -18.17 -25.77
CA LEU A 347 2.82 -18.33 -25.09
C LEU A 347 3.98 -18.46 -26.10
N GLU A 348 3.84 -19.29 -27.13
CA GLU A 348 4.87 -19.42 -28.17
C GLU A 348 5.16 -18.07 -28.85
N ASN A 349 4.13 -17.31 -29.21
CA ASN A 349 4.29 -16.00 -29.86
C ASN A 349 4.95 -14.99 -28.90
N ALA A 350 4.51 -14.94 -27.64
CA ALA A 350 5.01 -13.96 -26.67
C ALA A 350 6.47 -14.23 -26.28
N PHE A 351 6.79 -15.46 -25.91
CA PHE A 351 8.18 -15.85 -25.59
C PHE A 351 9.09 -15.82 -26.81
N GLY A 352 8.59 -16.21 -28.00
CA GLY A 352 9.32 -16.12 -29.25
C GLY A 352 9.76 -14.70 -29.61
N ARG A 353 8.92 -13.69 -29.33
CA ARG A 353 9.30 -12.26 -29.50
C ARG A 353 10.45 -11.84 -28.58
N MET A 354 10.61 -12.49 -27.43
CA MET A 354 11.70 -12.26 -26.50
C MET A 354 12.95 -13.09 -26.83
N GLY A 355 12.90 -13.90 -27.88
CA GLY A 355 13.99 -14.84 -28.23
C GLY A 355 14.06 -16.05 -27.31
N ILE A 356 12.99 -16.36 -26.59
CA ILE A 356 12.89 -17.51 -25.68
C ILE A 356 11.97 -18.55 -26.32
N HIS A 357 12.43 -19.80 -26.43
CA HIS A 357 11.63 -20.88 -26.98
C HIS A 357 11.04 -21.76 -25.87
N ILE A 358 9.77 -22.06 -26.02
CA ILE A 358 9.08 -22.98 -25.10
C ILE A 358 9.30 -24.40 -25.59
N SER A 359 9.59 -25.32 -24.67
CA SER A 359 9.74 -26.73 -24.96
C SER A 359 8.48 -27.35 -25.57
N LYS A 360 8.66 -28.09 -26.63
CA LYS A 360 7.61 -28.89 -27.30
C LYS A 360 7.55 -30.33 -26.79
N ARG A 361 8.34 -30.70 -25.77
CA ARG A 361 8.30 -32.01 -25.11
C ARG A 361 6.90 -32.21 -24.52
N ALA A 362 6.11 -33.10 -25.11
CA ALA A 362 4.76 -33.37 -24.66
C ALA A 362 4.69 -34.51 -23.63
N TYR A 363 5.49 -35.52 -23.80
CA TYR A 363 5.41 -36.80 -23.07
C TYR A 363 5.88 -36.80 -21.61
N ASN A 364 6.45 -35.72 -21.10
CA ASN A 364 6.88 -35.62 -19.71
C ASN A 364 5.96 -34.71 -18.86
N GLN A 365 4.70 -34.49 -19.28
CA GLN A 365 3.76 -33.60 -18.64
C GLN A 365 3.52 -33.94 -17.16
N LEU A 366 3.29 -35.20 -16.84
CA LEU A 366 3.08 -35.65 -15.45
C LEU A 366 4.34 -35.48 -14.61
N GLU A 367 5.51 -35.76 -15.17
CA GLU A 367 6.80 -35.61 -14.50
C GLU A 367 7.04 -34.15 -14.11
N LEU A 368 6.88 -33.22 -15.05
CA LEU A 368 7.03 -31.79 -14.80
C LEU A 368 5.99 -31.26 -13.79
N PHE A 369 4.73 -31.69 -13.90
CA PHE A 369 3.70 -31.34 -12.94
C PHE A 369 4.04 -31.81 -11.53
N VAL A 370 4.46 -33.06 -11.36
CA VAL A 370 4.82 -33.63 -10.06
C VAL A 370 6.08 -32.98 -9.50
N SER A 371 7.08 -32.69 -10.33
CA SER A 371 8.34 -32.06 -9.91
C SER A 371 8.13 -30.59 -9.45
N SER A 372 7.05 -29.98 -9.89
CA SER A 372 6.69 -28.60 -9.50
C SER A 372 5.91 -28.51 -8.20
N PHE A 373 5.64 -29.63 -7.50
CA PHE A 373 5.09 -29.56 -6.15
C PHE A 373 6.06 -28.86 -5.19
N PRO A 374 5.57 -28.10 -4.21
CA PRO A 374 6.40 -27.45 -3.20
C PRO A 374 7.37 -28.44 -2.55
N GLY A 375 8.67 -28.15 -2.60
CA GLY A 375 9.71 -29.01 -2.01
C GLY A 375 10.11 -30.25 -2.81
N ASN A 376 9.48 -30.54 -3.96
CA ASN A 376 9.77 -31.69 -4.79
C ASN A 376 10.65 -31.41 -6.02
N CYS A 377 11.25 -30.22 -6.07
CA CYS A 377 12.02 -29.75 -7.23
C CYS A 377 13.25 -30.62 -7.56
N TYR A 378 13.81 -31.31 -6.58
CA TYR A 378 14.95 -32.23 -6.81
C TYR A 378 14.59 -33.51 -7.58
N SER A 379 13.29 -33.74 -7.84
CA SER A 379 12.84 -34.83 -8.73
C SER A 379 13.00 -34.49 -10.22
N LEU A 380 13.23 -33.20 -10.57
CA LEU A 380 13.58 -32.78 -11.93
C LEU A 380 14.89 -33.48 -12.39
N ASN A 381 14.90 -33.90 -13.63
CA ASN A 381 16.09 -34.53 -14.21
C ASN A 381 17.22 -33.50 -14.36
N GLU A 382 18.41 -33.85 -13.84
CA GLU A 382 19.57 -32.94 -13.85
C GLU A 382 20.10 -32.67 -15.25
N GLU A 383 19.97 -33.63 -16.17
CA GLU A 383 20.52 -33.56 -17.52
C GLU A 383 19.61 -32.85 -18.50
N TYR A 384 18.28 -33.05 -18.38
CA TYR A 384 17.33 -32.59 -19.39
C TYR A 384 16.42 -31.47 -18.95
N ASP A 385 16.21 -31.27 -17.62
CA ASP A 385 15.25 -30.29 -17.13
C ASP A 385 15.92 -29.08 -16.50
N ARG A 386 17.25 -29.07 -16.35
CA ARG A 386 17.99 -27.98 -15.73
C ARG A 386 19.03 -27.42 -16.68
N PHE A 387 19.19 -26.11 -16.69
CA PHE A 387 20.26 -25.45 -17.43
C PHE A 387 21.14 -24.60 -16.50
N LEU A 388 22.41 -24.51 -16.82
CA LEU A 388 23.40 -23.75 -16.07
C LEU A 388 23.43 -22.29 -16.55
N THR A 389 23.34 -21.35 -15.61
CA THR A 389 23.43 -19.92 -15.90
C THR A 389 24.00 -19.14 -14.70
N LEU A 390 24.15 -17.83 -14.83
CA LEU A 390 24.49 -16.94 -13.73
C LEU A 390 23.25 -16.61 -12.91
N SER A 391 23.41 -16.39 -11.59
CA SER A 391 22.32 -16.07 -10.66
C SER A 391 21.48 -14.88 -11.12
N ASP A 392 22.09 -13.83 -11.61
CA ASP A 392 21.39 -12.61 -12.03
C ASP A 392 20.51 -12.85 -13.26
N ALA A 393 21.02 -13.63 -14.25
CA ALA A 393 20.23 -14.00 -15.42
C ALA A 393 19.03 -14.86 -15.04
N ALA A 394 19.22 -15.81 -14.09
CA ALA A 394 18.14 -16.61 -13.54
C ALA A 394 17.07 -15.73 -12.87
N VAL A 395 17.48 -14.79 -12.03
CA VAL A 395 16.56 -13.89 -11.32
C VAL A 395 15.83 -12.94 -12.28
N CYS A 396 16.43 -12.52 -13.38
CA CYS A 396 15.74 -11.73 -14.41
C CYS A 396 14.52 -12.46 -15.01
N LEU A 397 14.55 -13.79 -15.09
CA LEU A 397 13.43 -14.62 -15.57
C LEU A 397 12.37 -14.88 -14.49
N MET A 398 12.62 -14.48 -13.24
CA MET A 398 11.60 -14.57 -12.18
C MET A 398 10.56 -13.47 -12.35
N TYR A 399 9.29 -13.80 -12.06
CA TYR A 399 8.20 -12.82 -12.03
C TYR A 399 8.30 -11.93 -10.79
N LYS A 400 8.08 -10.63 -10.92
CA LYS A 400 8.39 -9.63 -9.88
C LYS A 400 7.21 -8.78 -9.46
N GLU A 401 6.16 -8.75 -10.28
CA GLU A 401 5.04 -7.82 -10.12
C GLU A 401 3.97 -8.36 -9.16
N ARG A 402 3.29 -7.45 -8.52
CA ARG A 402 2.06 -7.71 -7.79
C ARG A 402 0.92 -6.84 -8.31
N VAL A 403 -0.29 -7.34 -8.23
CA VAL A 403 -1.50 -6.54 -8.44
C VAL A 403 -1.84 -5.77 -7.16
N GLN A 404 -2.53 -4.65 -7.32
CA GLN A 404 -3.02 -3.91 -6.16
C GLN A 404 -4.15 -4.68 -5.48
N HIS A 405 -3.99 -4.96 -4.20
CA HIS A 405 -5.05 -5.51 -3.35
C HIS A 405 -5.74 -4.40 -2.56
N SER A 406 -6.99 -4.66 -2.17
CA SER A 406 -7.72 -3.78 -1.26
C SER A 406 -7.06 -3.74 0.11
N GLU A 407 -6.96 -2.55 0.70
CA GLU A 407 -6.51 -2.38 2.08
C GLU A 407 -7.57 -2.89 3.07
N GLU A 408 -7.10 -3.47 4.17
CA GLU A 408 -7.95 -3.84 5.30
C GLU A 408 -8.11 -2.62 6.22
N THR A 409 -9.11 -1.80 5.96
CA THR A 409 -9.39 -0.56 6.68
C THR A 409 -10.90 -0.38 6.89
N PRO A 410 -11.33 0.31 7.96
CA PRO A 410 -12.72 0.71 8.12
C PRO A 410 -13.13 1.84 7.17
N LEU A 411 -12.18 2.70 6.71
CA LEU A 411 -12.43 3.83 5.82
C LEU A 411 -12.01 3.49 4.39
N LYS A 412 -12.92 2.91 3.62
CA LYS A 412 -12.68 2.41 2.27
C LYS A 412 -13.12 3.41 1.21
N VAL A 413 -12.18 3.92 0.45
CA VAL A 413 -12.47 4.62 -0.80
C VAL A 413 -12.13 3.70 -1.96
N TYR A 414 -13.13 3.36 -2.77
CA TYR A 414 -12.96 2.47 -3.90
C TYR A 414 -12.55 3.24 -5.15
N TYR A 415 -11.47 2.76 -5.75
CA TYR A 415 -10.97 3.17 -7.05
C TYR A 415 -11.04 1.99 -8.00
N THR A 416 -11.04 2.26 -9.29
CA THR A 416 -10.96 1.20 -10.31
C THR A 416 -9.50 0.99 -10.68
N ASP A 417 -9.02 -0.24 -10.55
CA ASP A 417 -7.68 -0.61 -10.99
C ASP A 417 -7.58 -0.71 -12.51
N ARG A 418 -6.40 -1.04 -13.04
CA ARG A 418 -6.19 -1.20 -14.48
C ARG A 418 -6.83 -2.46 -15.07
N GLN A 419 -7.29 -3.39 -14.27
CA GLN A 419 -8.09 -4.53 -14.69
C GLN A 419 -9.60 -4.20 -14.79
N GLY A 420 -9.98 -3.01 -14.35
CA GLY A 420 -11.36 -2.53 -14.39
C GLY A 420 -12.21 -3.04 -13.23
N VAL A 421 -11.61 -3.39 -12.10
CA VAL A 421 -12.32 -3.81 -10.89
C VAL A 421 -12.03 -2.87 -9.72
N PRO A 422 -12.99 -2.72 -8.78
CA PRO A 422 -12.81 -1.87 -7.61
C PRO A 422 -11.75 -2.40 -6.65
N VAL A 423 -10.90 -1.49 -6.19
CA VAL A 423 -9.90 -1.71 -5.15
C VAL A 423 -10.08 -0.66 -4.07
N ALA A 424 -10.21 -1.07 -2.82
CA ALA A 424 -10.37 -0.18 -1.68
C ALA A 424 -9.02 0.33 -1.19
N ILE A 425 -8.94 1.64 -0.96
CA ILE A 425 -7.75 2.32 -0.43
C ILE A 425 -8.19 3.25 0.71
N ASP A 426 -7.41 3.32 1.76
CA ASP A 426 -7.57 4.30 2.83
C ASP A 426 -6.77 5.56 2.53
N ILE A 427 -7.43 6.57 1.99
CA ILE A 427 -6.79 7.86 1.69
C ILE A 427 -6.56 8.72 2.93
N THR A 428 -7.14 8.35 4.07
CA THR A 428 -6.99 9.12 5.33
C THR A 428 -5.71 8.77 6.07
N GLY A 429 -5.12 7.62 5.80
CA GLY A 429 -3.88 7.14 6.42
C GLY A 429 -3.98 6.93 7.94
N LYS A 430 -5.18 6.98 8.52
CA LYS A 430 -5.35 6.91 9.99
C LYS A 430 -5.34 5.49 10.53
N GLU A 431 -5.96 4.56 9.81
CA GLU A 431 -6.14 3.18 10.27
C GLU A 431 -5.74 2.18 9.18
N GLY A 432 -5.48 0.95 9.56
CA GLY A 432 -5.10 -0.13 8.65
C GLY A 432 -3.69 -0.66 8.87
N LYS A 433 -3.43 -1.90 8.44
CA LYS A 433 -2.13 -2.57 8.65
C LYS A 433 -1.15 -2.31 7.55
N ASN A 434 -1.45 -2.10 6.36
CA ASN A 434 -0.54 -1.92 5.23
C ASN A 434 -0.88 -0.62 4.52
N LYS A 435 -0.59 0.48 5.21
CA LYS A 435 -0.93 1.82 4.73
C LYS A 435 -0.17 2.16 3.45
N LEU A 436 -0.91 2.58 2.44
CA LEU A 436 -0.35 3.20 1.23
C LEU A 436 -0.14 4.71 1.41
N THR A 437 -0.80 5.29 2.42
CA THR A 437 -0.72 6.73 2.74
C THR A 437 -0.30 6.92 4.18
N ASP A 438 0.63 7.85 4.43
CA ASP A 438 1.14 8.18 5.77
C ASP A 438 0.46 9.41 6.38
N ASN A 439 -0.35 10.13 5.59
CA ASN A 439 -0.95 11.40 5.97
C ASN A 439 -2.44 11.43 5.63
N SER A 440 -3.23 12.07 6.48
CA SER A 440 -4.67 12.30 6.25
C SER A 440 -4.97 13.50 5.34
N ASN A 441 -3.96 14.30 5.00
CA ASN A 441 -4.11 15.41 4.06
C ASN A 441 -3.74 14.94 2.65
N PHE A 442 -4.55 15.29 1.67
CA PHE A 442 -4.27 14.98 0.28
C PHE A 442 -4.57 16.19 -0.63
N PHE A 443 -3.94 16.21 -1.78
CA PHE A 443 -4.08 17.24 -2.78
C PHE A 443 -4.48 16.64 -4.12
N CYS A 444 -5.58 17.11 -4.71
CA CYS A 444 -6.06 16.66 -6.01
C CYS A 444 -5.77 17.73 -7.07
N LEU A 445 -4.87 17.44 -8.00
CA LEU A 445 -4.48 18.33 -9.07
C LEU A 445 -4.94 17.79 -10.43
N GLY A 446 -5.40 18.70 -11.29
CA GLY A 446 -5.74 18.35 -12.68
C GLY A 446 -6.22 19.59 -13.44
N PRO A 447 -6.08 19.62 -14.78
CA PRO A 447 -6.60 20.70 -15.60
C PRO A 447 -8.14 20.77 -15.57
N SER A 448 -8.71 21.85 -16.11
CA SER A 448 -10.16 21.96 -16.26
C SER A 448 -10.69 20.81 -17.12
N GLY A 449 -11.83 20.23 -16.71
CA GLY A 449 -12.45 19.08 -17.41
C GLY A 449 -11.79 17.71 -17.13
N SER A 450 -10.74 17.62 -16.30
CA SER A 450 -10.06 16.36 -15.98
C SER A 450 -10.83 15.42 -15.03
N GLY A 451 -11.97 15.89 -14.48
CA GLY A 451 -12.79 15.10 -13.56
C GLY A 451 -12.50 15.30 -12.08
N LYS A 452 -11.78 16.39 -11.66
CA LYS A 452 -11.49 16.67 -10.23
C LYS A 452 -12.75 16.67 -9.36
N SER A 453 -13.78 17.46 -9.76
CA SER A 453 -15.02 17.53 -8.98
C SER A 453 -15.76 16.20 -8.95
N PHE A 454 -15.79 15.46 -10.07
CA PHE A 454 -16.36 14.13 -10.10
C PHE A 454 -15.64 13.16 -9.14
N HIS A 455 -14.31 13.17 -9.16
CA HIS A 455 -13.49 12.39 -8.25
C HIS A 455 -13.78 12.72 -6.80
N MET A 456 -13.77 14.03 -6.44
CA MET A 456 -14.03 14.48 -5.08
C MET A 456 -15.47 14.16 -4.62
N ASN A 457 -16.47 14.28 -5.48
CA ASN A 457 -17.84 13.84 -5.18
C ASN A 457 -17.87 12.34 -4.84
N SER A 458 -17.14 11.52 -5.60
CA SER A 458 -17.04 10.07 -5.33
C SER A 458 -16.36 9.77 -3.99
N VAL A 459 -15.28 10.46 -3.67
CA VAL A 459 -14.55 10.30 -2.40
C VAL A 459 -15.42 10.71 -1.21
N VAL A 460 -15.98 11.92 -1.26
CA VAL A 460 -16.80 12.47 -0.18
C VAL A 460 -18.03 11.59 0.07
N ARG A 461 -18.70 11.16 -1.01
CA ARG A 461 -19.84 10.24 -0.91
C ARG A 461 -19.46 8.98 -0.14
N GLN A 462 -18.36 8.33 -0.53
CA GLN A 462 -17.93 7.06 0.06
C GLN A 462 -17.55 7.22 1.54
N LEU A 463 -16.89 8.31 1.90
CA LEU A 463 -16.52 8.57 3.30
C LEU A 463 -17.76 8.90 4.15
N HIS A 464 -18.69 9.71 3.62
CA HIS A 464 -19.93 10.04 4.33
C HIS A 464 -20.81 8.81 4.57
N GLU A 465 -20.95 7.92 3.59
CA GLU A 465 -21.67 6.63 3.73
C GLU A 465 -21.06 5.72 4.83
N GLN A 466 -19.81 5.96 5.22
CA GLN A 466 -19.12 5.25 6.30
C GLN A 466 -19.16 6.01 7.64
N GLY A 467 -20.02 7.02 7.75
CA GLY A 467 -20.27 7.78 8.98
C GLY A 467 -19.27 8.92 9.23
N THR A 468 -18.62 9.44 8.20
CA THR A 468 -17.75 10.62 8.31
C THR A 468 -18.58 11.87 8.11
N ASP A 469 -18.44 12.85 9.01
CA ASP A 469 -19.03 14.18 8.85
C ASP A 469 -18.26 14.97 7.77
N VAL A 470 -19.01 15.69 6.95
CA VAL A 470 -18.48 16.40 5.78
C VAL A 470 -18.76 17.88 5.88
N VAL A 471 -17.72 18.70 5.87
CA VAL A 471 -17.81 20.15 5.71
C VAL A 471 -16.98 20.56 4.50
N MET A 472 -17.61 21.22 3.55
CA MET A 472 -16.98 21.61 2.28
C MET A 472 -17.09 23.10 2.04
N VAL A 473 -16.06 23.65 1.40
CA VAL A 473 -16.09 24.99 0.79
C VAL A 473 -15.86 24.82 -0.69
N ASP A 474 -16.84 25.16 -1.50
CA ASP A 474 -16.81 25.01 -2.96
C ASP A 474 -16.84 26.37 -3.68
N THR A 475 -16.31 26.38 -4.90
CA THR A 475 -16.33 27.53 -5.80
C THR A 475 -16.68 27.04 -7.19
N GLY A 476 -17.93 26.73 -7.47
CA GLY A 476 -18.32 26.23 -8.77
C GLY A 476 -19.54 25.33 -8.78
N ASN A 477 -20.28 25.33 -7.71
CA ASN A 477 -21.57 24.63 -7.56
C ASN A 477 -21.50 23.13 -7.91
N SER A 478 -20.38 22.48 -7.52
CA SER A 478 -20.11 21.09 -7.92
C SER A 478 -20.76 20.04 -7.01
N TYR A 479 -21.21 20.43 -5.80
CA TYR A 479 -21.62 19.50 -4.75
C TYR A 479 -23.09 19.65 -4.31
N GLU A 480 -23.86 20.53 -4.93
CA GLU A 480 -25.26 20.77 -4.61
C GLU A 480 -26.08 19.48 -4.67
N GLY A 481 -26.01 18.75 -5.80
CA GLY A 481 -26.78 17.51 -5.97
C GLY A 481 -26.37 16.39 -4.99
N LEU A 482 -25.11 16.32 -4.58
CA LEU A 482 -24.68 15.36 -3.56
C LEU A 482 -25.16 15.76 -2.17
N CYS A 483 -25.13 17.07 -1.85
CA CYS A 483 -25.64 17.60 -0.61
C CYS A 483 -27.14 17.35 -0.46
N GLU A 484 -27.93 17.62 -1.52
CA GLU A 484 -29.36 17.33 -1.54
C GLU A 484 -29.66 15.84 -1.41
N TYR A 485 -28.88 14.97 -2.08
CA TYR A 485 -29.02 13.52 -2.01
C TYR A 485 -28.92 12.99 -0.57
N PHE A 486 -28.00 13.52 0.22
CA PHE A 486 -27.83 13.13 1.63
C PHE A 486 -28.69 13.94 2.60
N GLY A 487 -29.53 14.87 2.10
CA GLY A 487 -30.35 15.73 2.93
C GLY A 487 -29.54 16.73 3.74
N GLY A 488 -28.33 17.03 3.30
CA GLY A 488 -27.41 17.96 3.93
C GLY A 488 -27.79 19.43 3.71
N LYS A 489 -27.02 20.33 4.29
CA LYS A 489 -27.25 21.76 4.21
C LYS A 489 -26.33 22.42 3.19
N TYR A 490 -26.93 23.00 2.14
CA TYR A 490 -26.23 23.74 1.10
C TYR A 490 -26.41 25.24 1.33
N ILE A 491 -25.33 25.96 1.57
CA ILE A 491 -25.31 27.39 1.91
C ILE A 491 -24.58 28.11 0.78
N SER A 492 -25.36 28.87 -0.02
CA SER A 492 -24.80 29.70 -1.09
C SER A 492 -24.71 31.15 -0.65
N TYR A 493 -23.59 31.80 -0.94
CA TYR A 493 -23.42 33.22 -0.76
C TYR A 493 -24.12 33.97 -1.89
N THR A 494 -24.98 34.92 -1.54
CA THR A 494 -25.49 35.98 -2.44
C THR A 494 -25.38 37.32 -1.76
N GLU A 495 -25.37 38.43 -2.53
CA GLU A 495 -25.34 39.77 -1.94
C GLU A 495 -26.58 40.04 -1.05
N GLU A 496 -27.72 39.41 -1.39
CA GLU A 496 -28.95 39.52 -0.61
C GLU A 496 -28.97 38.61 0.63
N ARG A 497 -28.21 37.49 0.57
CA ARG A 497 -28.08 36.51 1.66
C ARG A 497 -26.61 36.19 1.87
N PRO A 498 -25.87 37.04 2.58
CA PRO A 498 -24.47 36.73 2.91
C PRO A 498 -24.42 35.52 3.85
N ILE A 499 -23.33 34.76 3.76
CA ILE A 499 -23.04 33.74 4.77
C ILE A 499 -22.73 34.48 6.07
N THR A 500 -23.58 34.28 7.06
CA THR A 500 -23.42 34.90 8.36
C THR A 500 -22.87 33.91 9.36
N MET A 501 -21.88 34.32 10.12
CA MET A 501 -21.29 33.51 11.18
C MET A 501 -20.77 34.43 12.28
N ASN A 502 -21.31 34.30 13.49
CA ASN A 502 -20.76 34.97 14.64
C ASN A 502 -19.68 34.14 15.32
N PRO A 503 -18.38 34.32 14.98
CA PRO A 503 -17.31 33.51 15.54
C PRO A 503 -16.98 33.87 17.00
N PHE A 504 -17.50 35.01 17.48
CA PHE A 504 -17.31 35.48 18.86
C PHE A 504 -18.26 34.81 19.86
N ARG A 505 -19.37 34.23 19.39
CA ARG A 505 -20.29 33.52 20.25
C ARG A 505 -19.77 32.13 20.57
N ILE A 506 -19.21 31.98 21.74
CA ILE A 506 -18.65 30.75 22.26
C ILE A 506 -19.11 30.48 23.68
N ASN A 507 -19.09 29.21 24.07
CA ASN A 507 -19.31 28.83 25.46
C ASN A 507 -17.98 28.87 26.24
N ARG A 508 -18.07 28.91 27.58
CA ARG A 508 -16.89 28.97 28.45
C ARG A 508 -15.91 27.81 28.23
N GLU A 509 -16.41 26.62 27.92
CA GLU A 509 -15.62 25.44 27.68
C GLU A 509 -14.87 25.46 26.32
N GLU A 510 -15.41 26.22 25.37
CA GLU A 510 -14.80 26.39 24.03
C GLU A 510 -13.68 27.45 24.03
N MET A 511 -13.55 28.24 25.11
CA MET A 511 -12.47 29.22 25.23
C MET A 511 -11.15 28.52 25.51
N ASN A 512 -10.42 28.15 24.46
CA ASN A 512 -9.12 27.52 24.50
C ASN A 512 -8.09 28.29 23.65
N VAL A 513 -6.83 27.81 23.67
CA VAL A 513 -5.72 28.43 22.93
C VAL A 513 -5.97 28.47 21.43
N GLU A 514 -6.59 27.45 20.88
CA GLU A 514 -6.88 27.33 19.44
C GLU A 514 -7.95 28.37 19.03
N LYS A 515 -9.01 28.48 19.81
CA LYS A 515 -10.12 29.44 19.51
C LYS A 515 -9.64 30.89 19.67
N THR A 516 -8.89 31.19 20.71
CA THR A 516 -8.22 32.48 20.89
C THR A 516 -7.30 32.81 19.73
N GLY A 517 -6.50 31.85 19.29
CA GLY A 517 -5.62 31.98 18.11
C GLY A 517 -6.40 32.25 16.82
N PHE A 518 -7.52 31.54 16.62
CA PHE A 518 -8.39 31.77 15.47
C PHE A 518 -8.97 33.18 15.45
N LEU A 519 -9.56 33.61 16.56
CA LEU A 519 -10.16 34.96 16.66
C LEU A 519 -9.10 36.05 16.51
N LYS A 520 -7.92 35.86 17.10
CA LYS A 520 -6.78 36.79 16.93
C LYS A 520 -6.40 36.92 15.45
N ASN A 521 -6.23 35.80 14.76
CA ASN A 521 -5.89 35.83 13.34
C ASN A 521 -6.98 36.47 12.49
N LEU A 522 -8.26 36.23 12.80
CA LEU A 522 -9.38 36.90 12.13
C LEU A 522 -9.35 38.42 12.31
N VAL A 523 -9.18 38.88 13.53
CA VAL A 523 -9.09 40.33 13.86
C VAL A 523 -7.90 40.98 13.18
N LEU A 524 -6.73 40.31 13.21
CA LEU A 524 -5.53 40.81 12.54
C LEU A 524 -5.67 40.82 11.01
N LEU A 525 -6.36 39.83 10.43
CA LEU A 525 -6.64 39.79 9.00
C LEU A 525 -7.55 40.94 8.56
N ILE A 526 -8.59 41.23 9.35
CA ILE A 526 -9.49 42.37 9.08
C ILE A 526 -8.71 43.69 9.19
N TRP A 527 -7.89 43.85 10.23
CA TRP A 527 -7.12 45.05 10.47
C TRP A 527 -6.05 45.33 9.43
N LYS A 528 -5.25 44.31 9.10
CA LYS A 528 -4.05 44.45 8.25
C LYS A 528 -4.23 43.99 6.81
N GLY A 529 -5.29 43.25 6.52
CA GLY A 529 -5.48 42.58 5.23
C GLY A 529 -4.49 41.47 4.98
N THR A 530 -4.62 40.81 3.83
CA THR A 530 -3.79 39.64 3.43
C THR A 530 -2.31 39.98 3.14
N GLN A 531 -2.00 41.23 2.84
CA GLN A 531 -0.68 41.75 2.49
C GLN A 531 0.02 42.50 3.64
N GLY A 532 -0.69 42.76 4.71
CA GLY A 532 -0.18 43.56 5.84
C GLY A 532 0.79 42.78 6.72
N THR A 533 1.81 43.46 7.22
CA THR A 533 2.74 42.90 8.19
C THR A 533 2.24 43.10 9.61
N VAL A 534 2.19 42.05 10.40
CA VAL A 534 1.82 42.08 11.81
C VAL A 534 3.06 42.06 12.67
N THR A 535 3.19 43.05 13.58
CA THR A 535 4.27 43.06 14.54
C THR A 535 3.96 42.16 15.73
N LYS A 536 4.99 41.66 16.44
CA LYS A 536 4.81 40.85 17.66
C LYS A 536 4.04 41.59 18.76
N THR A 537 4.12 42.91 18.77
CA THR A 537 3.41 43.73 19.73
C THR A 537 1.90 43.77 19.42
N GLU A 538 1.55 43.93 18.16
CA GLU A 538 0.15 43.91 17.70
C GLU A 538 -0.48 42.50 17.90
N ASP A 539 0.27 41.45 17.59
CA ASP A 539 -0.18 40.06 17.81
C ASP A 539 -0.54 39.79 19.27
N ARG A 540 0.35 40.19 20.19
CA ARG A 540 0.09 40.07 21.63
C ARG A 540 -0.98 40.97 22.16
N LEU A 541 -1.07 42.19 21.65
CA LEU A 541 -2.11 43.15 22.04
C LEU A 541 -3.51 42.63 21.75
N ILE A 542 -3.73 42.11 20.52
CA ILE A 542 -5.04 41.59 20.14
C ILE A 542 -5.36 40.30 20.94
N GLU A 543 -4.39 39.43 21.18
CA GLU A 543 -4.57 38.25 22.02
C GLU A 543 -5.01 38.63 23.45
N HIS A 544 -4.36 39.64 24.01
CA HIS A 544 -4.69 40.17 25.35
C HIS A 544 -6.10 40.77 25.41
N VAL A 545 -6.46 41.60 24.42
CA VAL A 545 -7.79 42.19 24.33
C VAL A 545 -8.91 41.16 24.20
N ILE A 546 -8.66 40.10 23.38
CA ILE A 546 -9.64 38.99 23.24
C ILE A 546 -9.81 38.28 24.58
N THR A 547 -8.72 37.99 25.27
CA THR A 547 -8.78 37.32 26.58
C THR A 547 -9.55 38.15 27.60
N GLU A 548 -9.27 39.43 27.71
CA GLU A 548 -9.98 40.34 28.62
C GLU A 548 -11.47 40.54 28.24
N TYR A 549 -11.79 40.55 26.93
CA TYR A 549 -13.16 40.61 26.44
C TYR A 549 -14.02 39.43 26.92
N TYR A 550 -13.50 38.23 26.81
CA TYR A 550 -14.20 37.04 27.31
C TYR A 550 -14.21 36.93 28.83
N ASP A 551 -13.15 37.38 29.51
CA ASP A 551 -13.16 37.49 30.96
C ASP A 551 -14.23 38.48 31.45
N ALA A 552 -14.37 39.62 30.78
CA ALA A 552 -15.41 40.60 31.09
C ALA A 552 -16.83 40.05 30.90
N TYR A 553 -17.02 39.18 29.89
CA TYR A 553 -18.32 38.53 29.65
C TYR A 553 -18.62 37.41 30.67
N PHE A 554 -17.68 36.48 30.87
CA PHE A 554 -17.93 35.27 31.68
C PHE A 554 -17.82 35.51 33.19
N ASN A 555 -16.93 36.39 33.62
CA ASN A 555 -16.61 36.60 35.05
C ASN A 555 -17.09 37.98 35.54
N GLY A 556 -17.28 38.96 34.65
CA GLY A 556 -17.44 40.35 35.01
C GLY A 556 -16.14 40.91 35.62
N PHE A 557 -15.97 42.22 35.58
CA PHE A 557 -14.88 42.87 36.27
C PHE A 557 -15.45 43.53 37.55
N GLU A 558 -15.28 42.85 38.71
CA GLU A 558 -15.77 43.41 39.98
C GLU A 558 -14.73 44.32 40.61
N SER A 559 -13.51 43.91 40.77
CA SER A 559 -12.38 44.68 41.33
C SER A 559 -11.05 43.96 41.08
N PHE A 560 -9.96 44.72 41.09
CA PHE A 560 -8.64 44.14 41.05
C PHE A 560 -8.35 43.26 42.28
N THR A 561 -7.71 42.14 42.08
CA THR A 561 -7.18 41.33 43.18
C THR A 561 -6.06 42.14 43.88
N PRO A 562 -5.76 41.87 45.16
CA PRO A 562 -4.67 42.50 45.88
C PRO A 562 -3.32 42.41 45.16
N GLN A 563 -3.07 41.30 44.47
CA GLN A 563 -1.83 41.10 43.70
C GLN A 563 -1.78 42.01 42.46
N GLN A 564 -2.88 42.12 41.72
CA GLN A 564 -2.98 42.99 40.54
C GLN A 564 -2.88 44.45 40.89
N ARG A 565 -3.50 44.89 42.01
CA ARG A 565 -3.34 46.26 42.53
C ARG A 565 -1.87 46.55 42.88
N GLU A 566 -1.17 45.60 43.51
CA GLU A 566 0.21 45.77 43.89
C GLU A 566 1.16 45.84 42.69
N ASP A 567 0.93 44.99 41.66
CA ASP A 567 1.71 44.98 40.42
C ASP A 567 1.50 46.26 39.60
N LEU A 568 0.26 46.75 39.52
CA LEU A 568 -0.05 48.02 38.90
C LEU A 568 0.55 49.21 39.68
N ARG A 569 0.51 49.15 41.02
CA ARG A 569 1.15 50.17 41.88
C ARG A 569 2.68 50.23 41.64
N LYS A 570 3.34 49.07 41.54
CA LYS A 570 4.79 49.03 41.26
C LYS A 570 5.11 49.60 39.89
N SER A 571 4.30 49.28 38.87
CA SER A 571 4.45 49.87 37.55
C SER A 571 4.33 51.39 37.55
N LEU A 572 3.26 51.93 38.15
CA LEU A 572 3.01 53.35 38.23
C LEU A 572 4.10 54.08 39.06
N VAL A 573 4.64 53.47 40.12
CA VAL A 573 5.76 54.02 40.89
C VAL A 573 7.03 54.12 40.06
N ILE A 574 7.30 53.11 39.23
CA ILE A 574 8.46 53.14 38.31
C ILE A 574 8.27 54.22 37.27
N ASP A 575 7.07 54.38 36.76
CA ASP A 575 6.71 55.39 35.76
C ASP A 575 6.87 56.79 36.24
N ASP A 576 6.38 57.04 37.43
CA ASP A 576 6.48 58.32 38.07
C ASP A 576 7.96 58.73 38.41
N ARG A 577 8.80 57.74 38.67
CA ARG A 577 10.26 57.95 38.84
C ARG A 577 10.99 58.31 37.54
N ASN A 578 10.48 57.77 36.41
CA ASN A 578 11.10 57.97 35.09
C ASN A 578 10.54 59.21 34.36
N SER A 579 9.47 59.81 34.88
CA SER A 579 8.89 61.04 34.30
C SER A 579 9.84 62.21 34.53
N SER A 580 9.99 63.05 33.48
CA SER A 580 10.82 64.24 33.51
C SER A 580 10.25 65.41 34.34
N GLU A 581 8.99 65.31 34.74
CA GLU A 581 8.32 66.27 35.62
C GLU A 581 8.65 65.98 37.09
N LYS A 582 9.60 66.72 37.64
CA LYS A 582 9.88 66.74 39.07
C LYS A 582 8.73 67.47 39.78
N ARG A 583 7.73 66.79 40.28
CA ARG A 583 6.72 67.34 41.20
C ARG A 583 7.30 67.30 42.63
N HIS A 584 7.25 68.47 43.33
CA HIS A 584 7.55 68.55 44.74
C HIS A 584 6.36 67.99 45.55
N GLU A 585 6.19 66.64 45.53
CA GLU A 585 5.15 65.96 46.31
C GLU A 585 5.80 65.18 47.45
N SER A 586 5.15 65.14 48.61
CA SER A 586 5.53 64.22 49.69
C SER A 586 5.24 62.78 49.32
N GLU A 587 5.93 61.82 49.90
CA GLU A 587 5.70 60.39 49.66
C GLU A 587 4.21 59.97 49.88
N ARG A 588 3.54 60.60 50.84
CA ARG A 588 2.11 60.36 51.10
C ARG A 588 1.18 60.88 49.97
N GLU A 589 1.46 62.05 49.46
CA GLU A 589 0.67 62.64 48.36
C GLU A 589 0.89 61.83 47.06
N ARG A 590 2.10 61.40 46.84
CA ARG A 590 2.42 60.51 45.72
C ARG A 590 1.67 59.17 45.78
N ALA A 591 1.71 58.52 46.97
CA ALA A 591 0.99 57.28 47.17
C ALA A 591 -0.55 57.42 46.97
N ALA A 592 -1.12 58.54 47.49
CA ALA A 592 -2.56 58.83 47.32
C ALA A 592 -2.92 59.10 45.85
N ARG A 593 -2.06 59.76 45.10
CA ARG A 593 -2.27 60.01 43.66
C ARG A 593 -2.22 58.70 42.84
N ILE A 594 -1.26 57.83 43.15
CA ILE A 594 -1.15 56.53 42.50
C ILE A 594 -2.37 55.65 42.80
N GLU A 595 -2.84 55.62 44.05
CA GLU A 595 -4.07 54.93 44.42
C GLU A 595 -5.30 55.52 43.67
N GLY A 596 -5.37 56.86 43.53
CA GLY A 596 -6.43 57.50 42.75
C GLY A 596 -6.43 57.11 41.28
N ILE A 597 -5.25 56.95 40.68
CA ILE A 597 -5.11 56.46 39.30
C ILE A 597 -5.56 54.99 39.21
N ILE A 598 -5.18 54.17 40.17
CA ILE A 598 -5.61 52.75 40.22
C ILE A 598 -7.14 52.63 40.33
N ASP A 599 -7.75 53.44 41.19
CA ASP A 599 -9.19 53.46 41.38
C ASP A 599 -9.93 54.00 40.11
N GLU A 600 -9.35 54.94 39.40
CA GLU A 600 -9.86 55.45 38.14
C GLU A 600 -9.80 54.37 37.04
N ILE A 601 -8.67 53.64 36.92
CA ILE A 601 -8.52 52.52 35.99
C ILE A 601 -9.50 51.39 36.34
N GLU A 602 -9.66 51.09 37.63
CA GLU A 602 -10.64 50.09 38.07
C GLU A 602 -12.08 50.52 37.79
N GLY A 603 -12.40 51.80 37.95
CA GLY A 603 -13.70 52.37 37.62
C GLY A 603 -14.01 52.24 36.13
N ARG A 604 -13.06 52.65 35.27
CA ARG A 604 -13.20 52.53 33.82
C ARG A 604 -13.39 51.07 33.38
N ARG A 605 -12.68 50.13 34.00
CA ARG A 605 -12.86 48.68 33.71
C ARG A 605 -14.23 48.16 34.12
N LYS A 606 -14.77 48.62 35.22
CA LYS A 606 -16.15 48.24 35.68
C LYS A 606 -17.24 48.74 34.74
N GLU A 607 -17.02 49.84 34.05
CA GLU A 607 -17.96 50.40 33.06
C GLU A 607 -17.96 49.62 31.75
N LEU A 608 -16.88 48.89 31.43
CA LEU A 608 -16.74 48.06 30.22
C LEU A 608 -17.49 46.73 30.39
N LYS A 609 -18.81 46.75 30.30
CA LYS A 609 -19.65 45.55 30.34
C LYS A 609 -19.81 44.95 28.94
N VAL A 610 -19.67 43.64 28.84
CA VAL A 610 -20.02 42.86 27.65
C VAL A 610 -21.29 42.10 27.96
N GLU A 611 -22.39 42.45 27.31
CA GLU A 611 -23.71 41.82 27.54
C GLU A 611 -23.98 40.69 26.54
N GLU A 612 -23.44 40.79 25.33
CA GLU A 612 -23.62 39.84 24.25
C GLU A 612 -22.29 39.60 23.53
N LEU A 613 -22.05 38.36 23.12
CA LEU A 613 -20.86 37.98 22.35
C LEU A 613 -21.12 38.17 20.86
N SER A 614 -20.53 39.19 20.26
CA SER A 614 -20.61 39.50 18.83
C SER A 614 -19.39 40.30 18.38
N PHE A 615 -19.18 40.45 17.08
CA PHE A 615 -18.13 41.35 16.57
C PHE A 615 -18.41 42.81 17.01
N ASN A 616 -19.67 43.24 17.03
CA ASN A 616 -20.03 44.59 17.45
C ASN A 616 -19.58 44.88 18.89
N SER A 617 -19.93 44.00 19.81
CA SER A 617 -19.54 44.18 21.21
C SER A 617 -18.02 44.03 21.41
N PHE A 618 -17.35 43.15 20.66
CA PHE A 618 -15.90 43.07 20.66
C PHE A 618 -15.24 44.33 20.12
N TYR A 619 -15.77 44.92 19.03
CA TYR A 619 -15.25 46.16 18.46
C TYR A 619 -15.38 47.30 19.48
N GLU A 620 -16.57 47.51 20.06
CA GLU A 620 -16.81 48.52 21.07
C GLU A 620 -15.87 48.37 22.26
N TYR A 621 -15.71 47.14 22.78
CA TYR A 621 -14.80 46.83 23.86
C TYR A 621 -13.36 47.14 23.46
N SER A 622 -12.90 46.64 22.32
CA SER A 622 -11.53 46.81 21.86
C SER A 622 -11.12 48.26 21.60
N VAL A 623 -12.02 49.06 21.00
CA VAL A 623 -11.78 50.50 20.72
C VAL A 623 -11.57 51.28 22.00
N GLN A 624 -12.25 50.91 23.09
CA GLN A 624 -12.09 51.57 24.39
C GLN A 624 -10.89 51.00 25.15
N ARG A 625 -10.67 49.70 25.09
CA ARG A 625 -9.68 49.02 25.91
C ARG A 625 -8.25 49.09 25.37
N ILE A 626 -8.04 49.06 24.05
CA ILE A 626 -6.72 49.12 23.42
C ILE A 626 -5.90 50.35 23.85
N PRO A 627 -6.46 51.58 23.85
CA PRO A 627 -5.76 52.76 24.36
C PRO A 627 -5.27 52.61 25.79
N ASP A 628 -6.15 52.10 26.68
CA ASP A 628 -5.79 51.91 28.10
C ASP A 628 -4.67 50.87 28.25
N ILE A 629 -4.72 49.75 27.51
CA ILE A 629 -3.62 48.72 27.50
C ILE A 629 -2.32 49.33 26.98
N CYS A 630 -2.39 50.15 25.94
CA CYS A 630 -1.22 50.83 25.40
C CYS A 630 -0.60 51.79 26.41
N GLU A 631 -1.42 52.50 27.17
CA GLU A 631 -1.00 53.41 28.22
C GLU A 631 -0.39 52.60 29.43
N GLU A 632 -1.12 51.59 29.90
CA GLU A 632 -0.72 50.72 31.00
C GLU A 632 0.65 50.04 30.73
N ASN A 633 0.90 49.62 29.51
CA ASN A 633 2.08 48.85 29.12
C ASN A 633 3.12 49.64 28.30
N ARG A 634 2.90 50.96 28.12
CA ARG A 634 3.76 51.87 27.32
C ARG A 634 4.00 51.38 25.90
N ILE A 635 2.99 50.84 25.30
CA ILE A 635 3.06 50.40 23.94
C ILE A 635 2.91 51.58 23.00
N THR A 636 3.92 51.83 22.18
CA THR A 636 3.93 52.90 21.18
C THR A 636 3.92 52.35 19.77
N GLY A 637 3.46 53.12 18.81
CA GLY A 637 3.48 52.73 17.40
C GLY A 637 2.28 51.88 16.93
N ILE A 638 1.23 51.75 17.73
CA ILE A 638 -0.02 51.12 17.33
C ILE A 638 -0.89 52.15 16.58
N ASP A 639 -1.25 51.80 15.32
CA ASP A 639 -2.13 52.69 14.52
C ASP A 639 -3.60 52.35 14.81
N LEU A 640 -4.13 53.01 15.83
CA LEU A 640 -5.52 52.91 16.25
C LEU A 640 -6.50 53.53 15.24
N SER A 641 -6.04 54.48 14.44
CA SER A 641 -6.89 55.12 13.44
C SER A 641 -7.20 54.15 12.31
N THR A 642 -6.20 53.44 11.79
CA THR A 642 -6.37 52.38 10.80
C THR A 642 -7.16 51.22 11.38
N TYR A 643 -6.90 50.82 12.64
CA TYR A 643 -7.69 49.78 13.31
C TYR A 643 -9.21 50.11 13.30
N ARG A 644 -9.54 51.28 13.79
CA ARG A 644 -10.94 51.74 13.85
C ARG A 644 -11.58 51.82 12.45
N TYR A 645 -10.85 52.31 11.47
CA TYR A 645 -11.33 52.45 10.10
C TYR A 645 -11.62 51.10 9.45
N MET A 646 -10.70 50.17 9.52
CA MET A 646 -10.84 48.84 8.90
C MET A 646 -11.90 47.97 9.57
N MET A 647 -11.99 48.03 10.91
CA MET A 647 -12.98 47.26 11.67
C MET A 647 -14.42 47.79 11.46
N LYS A 648 -14.57 49.08 11.14
CA LYS A 648 -15.89 49.73 10.99
C LYS A 648 -16.72 49.12 9.86
N ASP A 649 -16.09 48.51 8.88
CA ASP A 649 -16.80 47.89 7.75
C ASP A 649 -17.62 46.66 8.18
N PHE A 650 -17.24 46.00 9.28
CA PHE A 650 -17.94 44.88 9.89
C PHE A 650 -18.81 45.28 11.11
N TYR A 651 -18.78 46.56 11.51
CA TYR A 651 -19.55 47.11 12.62
C TYR A 651 -20.89 47.66 12.12
N LEU A 652 -21.78 47.99 13.06
CA LEU A 652 -23.11 48.56 12.82
C LEU A 652 -23.13 49.61 11.69
N GLY A 653 -23.92 49.39 10.65
CA GLY A 653 -24.01 50.24 9.47
C GLY A 653 -22.89 50.08 8.45
N GLY A 654 -21.95 49.15 8.66
CA GLY A 654 -20.92 48.78 7.70
C GLY A 654 -21.43 47.80 6.63
N ASN A 655 -20.71 47.69 5.50
CA ASN A 655 -21.11 46.84 4.37
C ASN A 655 -21.19 45.38 4.73
N HIS A 656 -20.40 44.92 5.69
CA HIS A 656 -20.27 43.51 6.13
C HIS A 656 -20.79 43.29 7.56
N GLU A 657 -21.69 44.19 8.07
CA GLU A 657 -22.23 44.10 9.42
C GLU A 657 -22.78 42.70 9.77
N LYS A 658 -23.57 42.11 8.88
CA LYS A 658 -24.23 40.82 9.13
C LYS A 658 -23.26 39.64 9.16
N THR A 659 -22.16 39.74 8.46
CA THR A 659 -21.23 38.63 8.24
C THR A 659 -20.66 38.03 9.54
N LEU A 660 -20.33 38.91 10.53
CA LEU A 660 -19.71 38.52 11.79
C LEU A 660 -20.60 38.69 13.03
N ASN A 661 -21.83 39.21 12.86
CA ASN A 661 -22.72 39.52 13.98
C ASN A 661 -23.98 38.65 14.03
N GLU A 662 -24.48 38.19 12.89
CA GLU A 662 -25.63 37.32 12.88
C GLU A 662 -25.24 35.88 13.27
N ASN A 663 -26.01 35.28 14.16
CA ASN A 663 -25.80 33.93 14.58
C ASN A 663 -26.10 32.97 13.42
N MET A 664 -25.19 32.06 13.18
CA MET A 664 -25.40 30.91 12.32
C MET A 664 -26.57 30.08 12.87
N ASP A 665 -27.39 29.54 11.98
CA ASP A 665 -28.44 28.60 12.37
C ASP A 665 -27.82 27.46 13.21
N SER A 666 -28.26 27.31 14.45
CA SER A 666 -27.73 26.32 15.38
C SER A 666 -27.89 24.88 14.86
N SER A 667 -28.82 24.65 13.90
CA SER A 667 -29.00 23.35 13.25
C SER A 667 -27.78 22.92 12.43
N LEU A 668 -26.88 23.83 12.04
CA LEU A 668 -25.67 23.49 11.29
C LEU A 668 -24.67 22.60 12.06
N PHE A 669 -24.68 22.69 13.38
CA PHE A 669 -23.78 21.85 14.21
C PHE A 669 -24.27 20.41 14.35
N ASP A 670 -25.54 20.16 14.04
CA ASP A 670 -26.17 18.83 14.07
C ASP A 670 -26.16 18.15 12.68
N GLU A 671 -25.75 18.90 11.63
CA GLU A 671 -25.72 18.41 10.26
C GLU A 671 -24.42 17.64 9.96
N THR A 672 -24.56 16.47 9.41
CA THR A 672 -23.40 15.60 9.03
C THR A 672 -22.85 15.91 7.64
N PHE A 673 -23.57 16.70 6.83
CA PHE A 673 -23.15 17.10 5.49
C PHE A 673 -23.47 18.58 5.23
N VAL A 674 -22.43 19.41 5.18
CA VAL A 674 -22.57 20.86 4.98
C VAL A 674 -21.68 21.35 3.83
N VAL A 675 -22.24 22.13 2.93
CA VAL A 675 -21.51 22.75 1.81
C VAL A 675 -21.68 24.27 1.84
N PHE A 676 -20.56 24.97 1.82
CA PHE A 676 -20.52 26.45 1.63
C PHE A 676 -20.11 26.73 0.19
N GLU A 677 -21.02 27.27 -0.61
CA GLU A 677 -20.76 27.72 -1.98
C GLU A 677 -20.39 29.20 -1.99
N ILE A 678 -19.17 29.49 -2.40
CA ILE A 678 -18.61 30.86 -2.35
C ILE A 678 -18.23 31.45 -3.72
N ASP A 679 -18.72 30.87 -4.83
CA ASP A 679 -18.35 31.33 -6.18
C ASP A 679 -18.72 32.82 -6.42
N SER A 680 -19.84 33.24 -5.89
CA SER A 680 -20.30 34.65 -5.97
C SER A 680 -19.32 35.64 -5.32
N ILE A 681 -18.55 35.20 -4.30
CA ILE A 681 -17.53 36.04 -3.65
C ILE A 681 -16.36 36.32 -4.60
N LYS A 682 -16.00 35.37 -5.48
CA LYS A 682 -14.97 35.60 -6.50
C LYS A 682 -15.34 36.71 -7.49
N ALA A 683 -16.60 36.78 -7.90
CA ALA A 683 -17.05 37.78 -8.85
C ALA A 683 -16.88 39.21 -8.29
N VAL A 684 -17.10 39.40 -6.98
CA VAL A 684 -16.94 40.70 -6.30
C VAL A 684 -15.47 41.12 -6.23
N SER A 685 -14.55 40.18 -5.86
CA SER A 685 -13.12 40.51 -5.75
C SER A 685 -12.45 40.73 -7.12
N TYR A 686 -12.87 40.04 -8.18
CA TYR A 686 -12.35 40.24 -9.56
C TYR A 686 -12.83 41.55 -10.20
N THR A 687 -14.07 41.99 -9.92
CA THR A 687 -14.58 43.27 -10.41
C THR A 687 -13.87 44.43 -9.75
N HIS A 688 -13.53 44.36 -8.47
CA HIS A 688 -12.76 45.38 -7.78
C HIS A 688 -11.29 45.45 -8.25
N LEU A 689 -10.65 44.35 -8.59
CA LEU A 689 -9.28 44.31 -9.14
C LEU A 689 -9.22 44.88 -10.58
N ARG A 690 -10.23 44.62 -11.42
CA ARG A 690 -10.30 45.21 -12.79
C ARG A 690 -10.68 46.70 -12.84
N ALA A 691 -11.29 47.24 -11.81
CA ALA A 691 -11.60 48.67 -11.73
C ALA A 691 -10.37 49.52 -11.34
N HIS A 692 -9.25 48.90 -10.95
CA HIS A 692 -7.99 49.59 -10.63
C HIS A 692 -6.86 49.36 -11.68
N GLU A 693 -7.07 48.54 -12.75
CA GLU A 693 -6.32 48.55 -14.02
C GLU A 693 -7.04 49.45 -15.04
#